data_c2f86581cb744cd8e9c6cc28e46f0851
#
_entry.id   c2f86581cb744cd8e9c6cc28e46f0851
#
_cell.length_a   1.000
_cell.length_b   1.000
_cell.length_c   1.000
_cell.angle_alpha   90.00
_cell.angle_beta   90.00
_cell.angle_gamma   90.00
#
_symmetry.space_group_name_H-M   'P 1'
#
loop_
_entity.id
_entity.type
_entity.pdbx_description
1 polymer ?
#
loop_
_entity_poly.entity_id
_entity_poly.type
_entity_poly.pdbx_seq_one_letter_code
_entity_poly.pdbx_strand_id
1 'polypeptide(L)'
;MVSLRFLLFFLFVSSVYATIVSHDGRAITIDGHRRVLLSGSIHYPRSTPEMWPNLIKKGKEGGLDAIETYVFWNAHEPTRRQYDFSGKLDLIRFLKTIQDEGLYGVLRIGPYACAEWNYGGFPVWLHNMPGMVFRTTNKAFMDEMQNFTTMIVDMVKKENLFASQGGPIILAQIENEYGNVMGPYGESGKEYIKWCANMAQSLDVGVPWIMCQRNDAPRPMLNTCNGFYCDNFVPNNPNTPKIWTENWTGWFKQWGGKNPHRTTEDVAFSYHGGTNFDRTAGGPYITTSYDYDAPLDEYDKFKKFLFLLTWENLLGNLNQPKYGHLKQLHDVLHSMERALTYGNISTIDFGNYASATIYKTEKGSSCFFGNGNENSDATISFQGESYVVPAWSVTILPDCKNEAYNTAKITTQTSMMVKKSNEAENIPSTLKWSWRLENMDNFLLKGKGESTQTQLFDQKVVTNDQSDYLWYMTTVKFKKRDLFLGKSMSLRINSTAHVLHVFVNGKHIGNQHAENGKFNYVFEKDVKFKSGRNVIALLSITVGLANYGAFFENKPAGITGPIFITGINGDETIVKDLSAHKWSYKTGLNGFENQLFRTESMFKWSVESVPFNRTMTWYKATFKSPFGNDPVVVDLMGLGKEVLIMLKNVSPIVENPHKDERDNTLVLFEEMGGNPSLVNFQTTRVGSVCANVYEKTIIELSCDRKSIFVIKFASFGNPYGNCGSFEKGSCESSNNAVDILTQKCIGKEKCSIEISKEKFGAPDCGGAPRRLAVEAIC
;
A
#
# COMPACT_ATOMS: atom_id res chain seq x y z
N MET A 1 -32.72 -32.98 57.06
CA MET A 1 -31.79 -31.84 57.03
C MET A 1 -31.31 -31.69 55.57
N VAL A 2 -31.95 -30.79 54.82
CA VAL A 2 -31.64 -30.51 53.42
C VAL A 2 -30.76 -29.27 53.40
N SER A 3 -29.52 -29.42 52.93
CA SER A 3 -28.55 -28.34 52.86
C SER A 3 -28.79 -27.56 51.53
N LEU A 4 -29.27 -26.34 51.71
CA LEU A 4 -29.51 -25.39 50.60
C LEU A 4 -28.16 -24.72 50.25
N ARG A 5 -27.50 -25.17 49.16
CA ARG A 5 -26.35 -24.48 48.58
C ARG A 5 -26.84 -23.31 47.74
N PHE A 6 -26.69 -22.10 48.20
CA PHE A 6 -26.83 -20.88 47.41
C PHE A 6 -25.66 -20.80 46.40
N LEU A 7 -25.98 -20.94 45.13
CA LEU A 7 -25.08 -20.65 44.03
C LEU A 7 -25.18 -19.13 43.73
N LEU A 8 -24.22 -18.36 44.23
CA LEU A 8 -24.05 -16.95 43.83
C LEU A 8 -23.49 -16.91 42.42
N PHE A 9 -24.35 -16.66 41.42
CA PHE A 9 -23.95 -16.27 40.10
C PHE A 9 -23.51 -14.80 40.14
N PHE A 10 -22.22 -14.55 40.18
CA PHE A 10 -21.67 -13.24 39.87
C PHE A 10 -21.86 -12.99 38.37
N LEU A 11 -22.92 -12.30 37.99
CA LEU A 11 -23.03 -11.63 36.71
C LEU A 11 -21.97 -10.51 36.66
N PHE A 12 -20.83 -10.76 36.05
CA PHE A 12 -19.96 -9.70 35.60
C PHE A 12 -20.69 -8.96 34.49
N VAL A 13 -21.50 -7.97 34.87
CA VAL A 13 -21.90 -6.92 33.95
C VAL A 13 -20.64 -6.08 33.72
N SER A 14 -19.91 -6.35 32.65
CA SER A 14 -18.91 -5.41 32.17
C SER A 14 -19.68 -4.15 31.78
N SER A 15 -19.72 -3.17 32.66
CA SER A 15 -20.20 -1.83 32.34
C SER A 15 -19.26 -1.27 31.29
N VAL A 16 -19.73 -1.20 30.04
CA VAL A 16 -19.06 -0.50 28.98
C VAL A 16 -19.15 0.98 29.30
N TYR A 17 -18.06 1.56 29.81
CA TYR A 17 -18.00 2.99 30.10
C TYR A 17 -17.79 3.74 28.78
N ALA A 18 -18.70 4.68 28.48
CA ALA A 18 -18.51 5.63 27.38
C ALA A 18 -17.25 6.48 27.65
N THR A 19 -16.39 6.59 26.65
CA THR A 19 -15.18 7.43 26.69
C THR A 19 -15.48 8.78 26.07
N ILE A 20 -15.18 9.86 26.76
CA ILE A 20 -15.36 11.22 26.27
C ILE A 20 -14.11 11.63 25.49
N VAL A 21 -14.25 11.78 24.18
CA VAL A 21 -13.18 12.28 23.30
C VAL A 21 -13.46 13.72 22.91
N SER A 22 -12.49 14.60 23.13
CA SER A 22 -12.54 16.02 22.78
C SER A 22 -11.15 16.52 22.42
N HIS A 23 -10.96 17.80 22.32
CA HIS A 23 -9.66 18.42 22.02
C HIS A 23 -9.58 19.84 22.59
N ASP A 24 -8.37 20.33 22.69
CA ASP A 24 -8.05 21.74 22.87
C ASP A 24 -6.90 22.17 21.94
N GLY A 25 -6.37 23.37 22.09
CA GLY A 25 -5.29 23.89 21.24
C GLY A 25 -3.95 23.14 21.35
N ARG A 26 -3.85 22.11 22.21
CA ARG A 26 -2.61 21.36 22.48
C ARG A 26 -2.68 19.89 22.09
N ALA A 27 -3.80 19.25 22.33
CA ALA A 27 -3.91 17.80 22.14
C ALA A 27 -5.37 17.35 21.99
N ILE A 28 -5.54 16.12 21.52
CA ILE A 28 -6.75 15.34 21.73
C ILE A 28 -6.85 15.02 23.22
N THR A 29 -8.04 15.11 23.78
CA THR A 29 -8.31 14.74 25.16
C THR A 29 -9.19 13.49 25.23
N ILE A 30 -8.82 12.57 26.11
CA ILE A 30 -9.58 11.35 26.39
C ILE A 30 -9.93 11.39 27.88
N ASP A 31 -11.21 11.41 28.20
CA ASP A 31 -11.74 11.57 29.56
C ASP A 31 -11.14 12.79 30.29
N GLY A 32 -10.99 13.89 29.56
CA GLY A 32 -10.44 15.17 30.04
C GLY A 32 -8.90 15.21 30.13
N HIS A 33 -8.20 14.14 29.83
CA HIS A 33 -6.74 14.10 29.84
C HIS A 33 -6.16 14.25 28.45
N ARG A 34 -5.23 15.19 28.27
CA ARG A 34 -4.48 15.37 27.04
C ARG A 34 -3.57 14.18 26.78
N ARG A 35 -3.55 13.67 25.52
CA ARG A 35 -2.77 12.53 25.12
C ARG A 35 -1.83 12.89 23.95
N VAL A 36 -0.67 12.25 23.93
CA VAL A 36 0.12 12.05 22.71
C VAL A 36 -0.39 10.77 22.08
N LEU A 37 -0.97 10.87 20.89
CA LEU A 37 -1.53 9.72 20.19
C LEU A 37 -0.69 9.42 18.94
N LEU A 38 -0.07 8.26 18.94
CA LEU A 38 0.70 7.73 17.82
C LEU A 38 -0.17 6.73 17.07
N SER A 39 -0.52 7.08 15.83
CA SER A 39 -1.40 6.28 14.98
C SER A 39 -0.63 5.66 13.83
N GLY A 40 -0.96 4.41 13.47
CA GLY A 40 -0.45 3.75 12.30
C GLY A 40 -1.58 3.32 11.36
N SER A 41 -1.39 3.55 10.05
CA SER A 41 -2.40 3.18 9.06
C SER A 41 -2.29 1.70 8.69
N ILE A 42 -3.40 0.97 8.79
CA ILE A 42 -3.58 -0.41 8.31
C ILE A 42 -4.93 -0.47 7.59
N HIS A 43 -4.90 -0.68 6.29
CA HIS A 43 -6.12 -0.76 5.48
C HIS A 43 -6.63 -2.20 5.43
N TYR A 44 -7.76 -2.49 6.12
CA TYR A 44 -8.29 -3.86 6.24
C TYR A 44 -8.41 -4.61 4.91
N PRO A 45 -8.83 -4.02 3.77
CA PRO A 45 -8.96 -4.79 2.52
C PRO A 45 -7.61 -5.10 1.84
N ARG A 46 -6.51 -4.50 2.33
CA ARG A 46 -5.15 -4.73 1.82
C ARG A 46 -4.39 -5.83 2.56
N SER A 47 -5.07 -6.53 3.44
CA SER A 47 -4.59 -7.72 4.15
C SER A 47 -5.74 -8.70 4.33
N THR A 48 -5.42 -9.95 4.68
CA THR A 48 -6.48 -10.93 4.94
C THR A 48 -6.96 -10.85 6.38
N PRO A 49 -8.19 -11.27 6.70
CA PRO A 49 -8.71 -11.24 8.06
C PRO A 49 -7.85 -12.00 9.08
N GLU A 50 -7.11 -13.01 8.62
CA GLU A 50 -6.22 -13.80 9.47
C GLU A 50 -4.95 -13.02 9.85
N MET A 51 -4.54 -12.04 9.03
CA MET A 51 -3.39 -11.17 9.32
C MET A 51 -3.71 -10.08 10.35
N TRP A 52 -4.96 -9.62 10.43
CA TRP A 52 -5.34 -8.44 11.24
C TRP A 52 -4.88 -8.51 12.69
N PRO A 53 -5.12 -9.59 13.46
CA PRO A 53 -4.71 -9.64 14.87
C PRO A 53 -3.20 -9.44 15.03
N ASN A 54 -2.42 -10.05 14.16
CA ASN A 54 -0.97 -9.96 14.21
C ASN A 54 -0.44 -8.57 13.81
N LEU A 55 -0.97 -7.99 12.73
CA LEU A 55 -0.59 -6.64 12.28
C LEU A 55 -0.91 -5.59 13.35
N ILE A 56 -2.10 -5.67 13.96
CA ILE A 56 -2.55 -4.74 15.00
C ILE A 56 -1.71 -4.92 16.28
N LYS A 57 -1.46 -6.18 16.69
CA LYS A 57 -0.58 -6.48 17.83
C LYS A 57 0.82 -5.92 17.65
N LYS A 58 1.40 -6.04 16.45
CA LYS A 58 2.72 -5.45 16.16
C LYS A 58 2.69 -3.92 16.14
N GLY A 59 1.59 -3.34 15.67
CA GLY A 59 1.36 -1.92 15.82
C GLY A 59 1.48 -1.50 17.29
N LYS A 60 0.80 -2.21 18.18
CA LYS A 60 0.86 -2.01 19.63
C LYS A 60 2.27 -2.22 20.21
N GLU A 61 2.93 -3.33 19.86
CA GLU A 61 4.30 -3.62 20.28
C GLU A 61 5.31 -2.59 19.76
N GLY A 62 5.02 -1.98 18.61
CA GLY A 62 5.77 -0.87 18.02
C GLY A 62 5.44 0.49 18.64
N GLY A 63 4.60 0.54 19.69
CA GLY A 63 4.26 1.75 20.45
C GLY A 63 3.14 2.58 19.85
N LEU A 64 2.27 2.02 19.00
CA LEU A 64 1.09 2.73 18.54
C LEU A 64 -0.01 2.76 19.61
N ASP A 65 -0.73 3.88 19.68
CA ASP A 65 -1.95 4.06 20.48
C ASP A 65 -3.22 3.80 19.66
N ALA A 66 -3.15 4.02 18.35
CA ALA A 66 -4.30 3.92 17.46
C ALA A 66 -3.96 3.25 16.13
N ILE A 67 -4.98 2.62 15.56
CA ILE A 67 -4.94 2.14 14.17
C ILE A 67 -5.90 2.97 13.34
N GLU A 68 -5.40 3.48 12.22
CA GLU A 68 -6.18 4.22 11.25
C GLU A 68 -6.53 3.37 10.04
N THR A 69 -7.74 3.49 9.52
CA THR A 69 -8.14 2.83 8.28
C THR A 69 -9.13 3.66 7.47
N TYR A 70 -9.05 3.53 6.14
CA TYR A 70 -10.06 4.05 5.22
C TYR A 70 -11.23 3.07 5.07
N VAL A 71 -12.37 3.60 4.63
CA VAL A 71 -13.50 2.84 4.08
C VAL A 71 -13.51 3.03 2.56
N PHE A 72 -13.61 1.94 1.80
CA PHE A 72 -13.56 1.98 0.35
C PHE A 72 -14.95 1.70 -0.24
N TRP A 73 -15.65 2.74 -0.66
CA TRP A 73 -17.04 2.65 -1.10
C TRP A 73 -17.24 1.65 -2.24
N ASN A 74 -16.41 1.68 -3.28
CA ASN A 74 -16.53 0.77 -4.42
C ASN A 74 -16.31 -0.71 -4.06
N ALA A 75 -15.54 -0.99 -3.00
CA ALA A 75 -15.37 -2.35 -2.50
C ALA A 75 -16.63 -2.86 -1.78
N HIS A 76 -17.29 -1.98 -1.05
CA HIS A 76 -18.49 -2.32 -0.29
C HIS A 76 -19.79 -2.24 -1.11
N GLU A 77 -19.86 -1.38 -2.12
CA GLU A 77 -21.04 -1.18 -2.98
C GLU A 77 -20.64 -1.23 -4.47
N PRO A 78 -20.15 -2.40 -4.95
CA PRO A 78 -19.74 -2.55 -6.36
C PRO A 78 -20.91 -2.38 -7.34
N THR A 79 -22.10 -2.63 -6.88
CA THR A 79 -23.37 -2.36 -7.58
C THR A 79 -24.28 -1.58 -6.64
N ARG A 80 -24.93 -0.55 -7.16
CA ARG A 80 -25.78 0.35 -6.36
C ARG A 80 -26.77 -0.42 -5.49
N ARG A 81 -26.74 -0.20 -4.18
CA ARG A 81 -27.54 -0.85 -3.12
C ARG A 81 -27.29 -2.35 -2.94
N GLN A 82 -26.17 -2.86 -3.45
CA GLN A 82 -25.71 -4.22 -3.16
C GLN A 82 -24.40 -4.12 -2.39
N TYR A 83 -24.49 -4.43 -1.11
CA TYR A 83 -23.36 -4.24 -0.17
C TYR A 83 -22.67 -5.56 0.14
N ASP A 84 -21.32 -5.50 0.23
CA ASP A 84 -20.48 -6.61 0.66
C ASP A 84 -19.60 -6.17 1.85
N PHE A 85 -19.75 -6.84 2.97
CA PHE A 85 -18.97 -6.70 4.19
C PHE A 85 -18.40 -8.06 4.63
N SER A 86 -18.11 -8.94 3.70
CA SER A 86 -17.62 -10.29 3.99
C SER A 86 -16.09 -10.42 3.80
N GLY A 87 -15.51 -11.41 4.48
CA GLY A 87 -14.09 -11.74 4.34
C GLY A 87 -13.18 -10.54 4.61
N LYS A 88 -12.30 -10.19 3.65
CA LYS A 88 -11.40 -9.03 3.77
C LYS A 88 -12.11 -7.66 3.79
N LEU A 89 -13.42 -7.63 3.52
CA LEU A 89 -14.24 -6.42 3.59
C LEU A 89 -15.01 -6.30 4.92
N ASP A 90 -14.80 -7.19 5.89
CA ASP A 90 -15.49 -7.18 7.18
C ASP A 90 -14.90 -6.07 8.09
N LEU A 91 -15.37 -4.83 7.85
CA LEU A 91 -15.01 -3.64 8.62
C LEU A 91 -15.28 -3.79 10.11
N ILE A 92 -16.41 -4.39 10.46
CA ILE A 92 -16.82 -4.56 11.87
C ILE A 92 -15.87 -5.50 12.59
N ARG A 93 -15.52 -6.63 12.00
CA ARG A 93 -14.53 -7.55 12.56
C ARG A 93 -13.16 -6.88 12.71
N PHE A 94 -12.74 -6.08 11.73
CA PHE A 94 -11.48 -5.34 11.81
C PHE A 94 -11.46 -4.36 12.99
N LEU A 95 -12.52 -3.55 13.15
CA LEU A 95 -12.67 -2.60 14.25
C LEU A 95 -12.73 -3.28 15.62
N LYS A 96 -13.42 -4.43 15.72
CA LYS A 96 -13.42 -5.24 16.95
C LYS A 96 -12.04 -5.81 17.26
N THR A 97 -11.28 -6.19 16.24
CA THR A 97 -9.89 -6.65 16.44
C THR A 97 -8.99 -5.54 17.02
N ILE A 98 -9.19 -4.28 16.58
CA ILE A 98 -8.50 -3.12 17.19
C ILE A 98 -8.88 -2.99 18.67
N GLN A 99 -10.17 -3.12 18.99
CA GLN A 99 -10.69 -3.06 20.35
C GLN A 99 -10.13 -4.18 21.24
N ASP A 100 -10.11 -5.40 20.74
CA ASP A 100 -9.63 -6.59 21.46
C ASP A 100 -8.14 -6.47 21.80
N GLU A 101 -7.34 -5.84 20.94
CA GLU A 101 -5.94 -5.54 21.23
C GLU A 101 -5.77 -4.32 22.16
N GLY A 102 -6.85 -3.61 22.49
CA GLY A 102 -6.85 -2.47 23.40
C GLY A 102 -6.23 -1.21 22.80
N LEU A 103 -6.35 -1.03 21.48
CA LEU A 103 -5.96 0.17 20.75
C LEU A 103 -7.18 1.01 20.39
N TYR A 104 -6.95 2.31 20.14
CA TYR A 104 -7.95 3.18 19.56
C TYR A 104 -8.06 3.01 18.05
N GLY A 105 -9.17 3.47 17.47
CA GLY A 105 -9.41 3.50 16.04
C GLY A 105 -9.59 4.92 15.50
N VAL A 106 -9.06 5.18 14.33
CA VAL A 106 -9.37 6.38 13.53
C VAL A 106 -10.05 5.91 12.24
N LEU A 107 -11.33 6.24 12.10
CA LEU A 107 -12.15 5.78 10.97
C LEU A 107 -12.27 6.86 9.91
N ARG A 108 -11.56 6.69 8.81
CA ARG A 108 -11.58 7.61 7.66
C ARG A 108 -12.63 7.13 6.66
N ILE A 109 -13.87 7.63 6.83
CA ILE A 109 -15.00 7.19 6.00
C ILE A 109 -14.85 7.71 4.56
N GLY A 110 -14.36 8.89 4.38
CA GLY A 110 -14.24 9.53 3.10
C GLY A 110 -15.59 10.13 2.62
N PRO A 111 -16.33 9.48 1.73
CA PRO A 111 -16.08 8.23 1.01
C PRO A 111 -15.12 8.37 -0.18
N TYR A 112 -14.59 9.57 -0.47
CA TYR A 112 -13.41 9.70 -1.30
C TYR A 112 -12.18 9.37 -0.44
N ALA A 113 -11.53 8.27 -0.74
CA ALA A 113 -10.36 7.80 0.00
C ALA A 113 -9.02 8.20 -0.65
N CYS A 114 -8.98 8.39 -1.96
CA CYS A 114 -7.75 8.45 -2.76
C CYS A 114 -6.90 7.19 -2.58
N ALA A 115 -6.00 7.19 -1.63
CA ALA A 115 -5.20 6.05 -1.12
C ALA A 115 -4.66 5.12 -2.22
N GLU A 116 -4.37 5.64 -3.41
CA GLU A 116 -3.97 4.89 -4.61
C GLU A 116 -4.89 3.70 -4.90
N TRP A 117 -6.15 3.83 -4.48
CA TRP A 117 -7.20 2.87 -4.70
C TRP A 117 -7.97 3.17 -5.99
N ASN A 118 -8.43 2.13 -6.68
CA ASN A 118 -9.14 2.24 -7.94
C ASN A 118 -10.28 3.25 -7.85
N TYR A 119 -10.30 4.21 -8.77
CA TYR A 119 -11.26 5.30 -8.87
C TYR A 119 -11.41 6.16 -7.59
N GLY A 120 -10.32 6.23 -6.77
CA GLY A 120 -10.30 6.98 -5.51
C GLY A 120 -11.21 6.42 -4.42
N GLY A 121 -11.69 5.19 -4.57
CA GLY A 121 -12.67 4.54 -3.71
C GLY A 121 -14.12 4.73 -4.13
N PHE A 122 -14.41 5.57 -5.12
CA PHE A 122 -15.78 5.72 -5.64
C PHE A 122 -16.19 4.55 -6.53
N PRO A 123 -17.44 4.08 -6.44
CA PRO A 123 -17.94 3.10 -7.39
C PRO A 123 -18.22 3.73 -8.76
N VAL A 124 -17.85 3.03 -9.83
CA VAL A 124 -17.97 3.56 -11.20
C VAL A 124 -19.44 3.71 -11.64
N TRP A 125 -20.39 2.99 -11.04
CA TRP A 125 -21.81 3.19 -11.31
C TRP A 125 -22.28 4.63 -11.01
N LEU A 126 -21.63 5.37 -10.11
CA LEU A 126 -21.86 6.80 -9.91
C LEU A 126 -21.62 7.61 -11.20
N HIS A 127 -20.51 7.34 -11.89
CA HIS A 127 -20.19 8.00 -13.16
C HIS A 127 -21.28 7.75 -14.22
N ASN A 128 -21.89 6.57 -14.21
CA ASN A 128 -22.91 6.19 -15.17
C ASN A 128 -24.30 6.79 -14.89
N MET A 129 -24.49 7.48 -13.76
CA MET A 129 -25.72 8.19 -13.44
C MET A 129 -25.80 9.51 -14.24
N PRO A 130 -26.94 9.80 -14.91
CA PRO A 130 -27.08 11.03 -15.70
C PRO A 130 -26.86 12.30 -14.88
N GLY A 131 -26.04 13.20 -15.39
CA GLY A 131 -25.78 14.51 -14.78
C GLY A 131 -24.94 14.47 -13.51
N MET A 132 -24.28 13.37 -13.20
CA MET A 132 -23.39 13.22 -12.05
C MET A 132 -22.14 14.07 -12.20
N VAL A 133 -21.80 14.85 -11.19
CA VAL A 133 -20.57 15.63 -11.06
C VAL A 133 -20.03 15.40 -9.64
N PHE A 134 -18.85 14.81 -9.55
CA PHE A 134 -18.27 14.40 -8.27
C PHE A 134 -17.74 15.59 -7.46
N ARG A 135 -17.83 15.46 -6.14
CA ARG A 135 -17.19 16.35 -5.16
C ARG A 135 -17.61 17.82 -5.35
N THR A 136 -18.89 18.04 -5.67
CA THR A 136 -19.53 19.36 -5.81
C THR A 136 -20.90 19.37 -5.14
N THR A 137 -21.61 20.51 -5.22
CA THR A 137 -23.02 20.61 -4.79
C THR A 137 -24.00 19.91 -5.75
N ASN A 138 -23.54 19.00 -6.58
CA ASN A 138 -24.40 18.17 -7.40
C ASN A 138 -25.30 17.32 -6.52
N LYS A 139 -26.62 17.55 -6.59
CA LYS A 139 -27.57 16.90 -5.68
C LYS A 139 -27.52 15.37 -5.76
N ALA A 140 -27.40 14.81 -6.97
CA ALA A 140 -27.35 13.36 -7.13
C ALA A 140 -26.11 12.77 -6.46
N PHE A 141 -24.95 13.42 -6.59
CA PHE A 141 -23.73 13.00 -5.90
C PHE A 141 -23.85 13.14 -4.38
N MET A 142 -24.34 14.26 -3.89
CA MET A 142 -24.53 14.49 -2.45
C MET A 142 -25.47 13.47 -1.82
N ASP A 143 -26.59 13.16 -2.47
CA ASP A 143 -27.56 12.16 -1.99
C ASP A 143 -26.93 10.76 -1.88
N GLU A 144 -26.14 10.34 -2.88
CA GLU A 144 -25.48 9.02 -2.85
C GLU A 144 -24.37 8.97 -1.80
N MET A 145 -23.55 10.02 -1.70
CA MET A 145 -22.52 10.14 -0.68
C MET A 145 -23.10 10.10 0.74
N GLN A 146 -24.19 10.84 0.98
CA GLN A 146 -24.86 10.86 2.28
C GLN A 146 -25.44 9.47 2.60
N ASN A 147 -26.09 8.81 1.65
CA ASN A 147 -26.63 7.46 1.85
C ASN A 147 -25.53 6.47 2.28
N PHE A 148 -24.40 6.44 1.59
CA PHE A 148 -23.31 5.55 1.94
C PHE A 148 -22.69 5.90 3.30
N THR A 149 -22.39 7.18 3.54
CA THR A 149 -21.79 7.63 4.81
C THR A 149 -22.71 7.31 6.00
N THR A 150 -24.02 7.57 5.85
CA THR A 150 -25.02 7.27 6.90
C THR A 150 -25.05 5.76 7.16
N MET A 151 -25.07 4.94 6.12
CA MET A 151 -25.09 3.47 6.25
C MET A 151 -23.87 2.95 7.02
N ILE A 152 -22.67 3.45 6.72
CA ILE A 152 -21.44 3.08 7.46
C ILE A 152 -21.54 3.51 8.92
N VAL A 153 -21.96 4.75 9.19
CA VAL A 153 -22.08 5.26 10.56
C VAL A 153 -23.12 4.46 11.35
N ASP A 154 -24.28 4.17 10.77
CA ASP A 154 -25.35 3.41 11.43
C ASP A 154 -24.90 1.99 11.75
N MET A 155 -24.17 1.35 10.83
CA MET A 155 -23.61 0.01 11.04
C MET A 155 -22.60 0.01 12.21
N VAL A 156 -21.71 0.99 12.26
CA VAL A 156 -20.71 1.14 13.31
C VAL A 156 -21.37 1.49 14.66
N LYS A 157 -22.35 2.38 14.66
CA LYS A 157 -23.15 2.72 15.86
C LYS A 157 -23.92 1.51 16.41
N LYS A 158 -24.52 0.72 15.54
CA LYS A 158 -25.26 -0.50 15.94
C LYS A 158 -24.39 -1.49 16.71
N GLU A 159 -23.10 -1.55 16.36
CA GLU A 159 -22.13 -2.42 17.01
C GLU A 159 -21.41 -1.76 18.21
N ASN A 160 -21.83 -0.52 18.60
CA ASN A 160 -21.26 0.27 19.71
C ASN A 160 -19.74 0.50 19.56
N LEU A 161 -19.27 0.84 18.37
CA LEU A 161 -17.83 0.94 18.10
C LEU A 161 -17.28 2.37 18.19
N PHE A 162 -18.08 3.40 18.36
CA PHE A 162 -17.60 4.73 18.71
C PHE A 162 -17.24 4.81 20.19
N ALA A 163 -16.21 5.59 20.53
CA ALA A 163 -15.75 5.78 21.91
C ALA A 163 -16.86 6.30 22.84
N SER A 164 -17.74 7.15 22.33
CA SER A 164 -18.95 7.60 23.02
C SER A 164 -19.93 6.47 23.40
N GLN A 165 -19.76 5.29 22.82
CA GLN A 165 -20.52 4.09 23.12
C GLN A 165 -19.66 3.00 23.81
N GLY A 166 -18.38 3.32 24.13
CA GLY A 166 -17.41 2.38 24.70
C GLY A 166 -16.61 1.58 23.68
N GLY A 167 -16.70 1.92 22.39
CA GLY A 167 -15.91 1.32 21.33
C GLY A 167 -14.52 1.94 21.15
N PRO A 168 -13.73 1.46 20.18
CA PRO A 168 -12.36 1.91 19.98
C PRO A 168 -12.25 3.22 19.20
N ILE A 169 -13.26 3.63 18.41
CA ILE A 169 -13.15 4.76 17.47
C ILE A 169 -13.19 6.08 18.22
N ILE A 170 -12.07 6.81 18.18
CA ILE A 170 -11.89 8.11 18.85
C ILE A 170 -11.98 9.30 17.89
N LEU A 171 -11.79 9.10 16.60
CA LEU A 171 -11.84 10.12 15.56
C LEU A 171 -12.50 9.55 14.31
N ALA A 172 -13.26 10.38 13.61
CA ALA A 172 -13.83 10.05 12.30
C ALA A 172 -13.42 11.10 11.26
N GLN A 173 -13.29 10.73 9.98
CA GLN A 173 -12.96 11.65 8.90
C GLN A 173 -14.00 11.62 7.80
N ILE A 174 -14.36 12.80 7.31
CA ILE A 174 -15.18 13.01 6.12
C ILE A 174 -14.31 13.64 5.02
N GLU A 175 -14.50 13.21 3.77
CA GLU A 175 -13.69 13.63 2.62
C GLU A 175 -12.19 13.31 2.75
N ASN A 176 -11.40 13.59 1.73
CA ASN A 176 -9.95 13.47 1.78
C ASN A 176 -9.28 14.48 0.85
N GLU A 177 -8.32 15.26 1.37
CA GLU A 177 -7.43 16.18 0.64
C GLU A 177 -8.13 17.14 -0.34
N TYR A 178 -9.37 17.52 -0.07
CA TYR A 178 -10.12 18.39 -0.97
C TYR A 178 -9.45 19.75 -1.19
N GLY A 179 -8.70 20.24 -0.19
CA GLY A 179 -7.95 21.49 -0.30
C GLY A 179 -6.96 21.53 -1.46
N ASN A 180 -6.36 20.37 -1.78
CA ASN A 180 -5.40 20.25 -2.86
C ASN A 180 -6.03 20.41 -4.26
N VAL A 181 -7.33 20.19 -4.40
CA VAL A 181 -8.04 20.15 -5.68
C VAL A 181 -9.21 21.13 -5.79
N MET A 182 -9.50 21.90 -4.76
CA MET A 182 -10.69 22.77 -4.69
C MET A 182 -10.70 23.90 -5.74
N GLY A 183 -9.54 24.45 -6.10
CA GLY A 183 -9.44 25.60 -7.00
C GLY A 183 -10.30 25.48 -8.26
N PRO A 184 -10.19 24.42 -9.06
CA PRO A 184 -11.00 24.19 -10.25
C PRO A 184 -12.52 24.07 -10.01
N TYR A 185 -12.94 23.69 -8.81
CA TYR A 185 -14.37 23.58 -8.46
C TYR A 185 -15.04 24.91 -8.10
N GLY A 186 -14.23 25.94 -7.79
CA GLY A 186 -14.71 27.30 -7.49
C GLY A 186 -15.67 27.34 -6.31
N GLU A 187 -16.75 28.11 -6.42
CA GLU A 187 -17.73 28.29 -5.34
C GLU A 187 -18.49 27.00 -5.01
N SER A 188 -18.81 26.19 -6.02
CA SER A 188 -19.45 24.88 -5.80
C SER A 188 -18.61 23.97 -4.89
N GLY A 189 -17.28 24.06 -4.97
CA GLY A 189 -16.39 23.31 -4.09
C GLY A 189 -16.44 23.80 -2.64
N LYS A 190 -16.49 25.10 -2.43
CA LYS A 190 -16.61 25.69 -1.08
C LYS A 190 -17.93 25.30 -0.41
N GLU A 191 -19.03 25.39 -1.14
CA GLU A 191 -20.35 25.00 -0.64
C GLU A 191 -20.43 23.49 -0.37
N TYR A 192 -19.81 22.69 -1.22
CA TYR A 192 -19.71 21.23 -1.01
C TYR A 192 -19.01 20.89 0.32
N ILE A 193 -17.90 21.54 0.65
CA ILE A 193 -17.18 21.31 1.91
C ILE A 193 -18.02 21.72 3.14
N LYS A 194 -18.74 22.82 3.05
CA LYS A 194 -19.69 23.22 4.11
C LYS A 194 -20.78 22.16 4.30
N TRP A 195 -21.31 21.65 3.19
CA TRP A 195 -22.30 20.59 3.24
C TRP A 195 -21.71 19.30 3.84
N CYS A 196 -20.49 18.86 3.45
CA CYS A 196 -19.81 17.71 4.04
C CYS A 196 -19.69 17.83 5.56
N ALA A 197 -19.25 19.00 6.05
CA ALA A 197 -19.12 19.25 7.48
C ALA A 197 -20.47 19.15 8.21
N ASN A 198 -21.51 19.77 7.66
CA ASN A 198 -22.85 19.76 8.25
C ASN A 198 -23.44 18.35 8.24
N MET A 199 -23.29 17.60 7.14
CA MET A 199 -23.75 16.22 7.02
C MET A 199 -23.05 15.33 8.05
N ALA A 200 -21.71 15.41 8.15
CA ALA A 200 -20.96 14.63 9.12
C ALA A 200 -21.41 14.93 10.57
N GLN A 201 -21.55 16.22 10.92
CA GLN A 201 -22.05 16.63 12.24
C GLN A 201 -23.46 16.12 12.54
N SER A 202 -24.35 16.11 11.54
CA SER A 202 -25.73 15.61 11.71
C SER A 202 -25.81 14.12 12.05
N LEU A 203 -24.75 13.34 11.77
CA LEU A 203 -24.69 11.92 12.10
C LEU A 203 -24.43 11.63 13.58
N ASP A 204 -24.08 12.64 14.37
CA ASP A 204 -23.93 12.59 15.84
C ASP A 204 -23.23 11.32 16.36
N VAL A 205 -21.96 11.16 16.01
CA VAL A 205 -21.13 10.01 16.37
C VAL A 205 -20.49 10.12 17.76
N GLY A 206 -20.58 11.30 18.38
CA GLY A 206 -20.04 11.57 19.73
C GLY A 206 -18.51 11.58 19.82
N VAL A 207 -17.80 11.67 18.67
CA VAL A 207 -16.35 11.88 18.57
C VAL A 207 -16.03 12.97 17.58
N PRO A 208 -14.85 13.63 17.67
CA PRO A 208 -14.49 14.70 16.73
C PRO A 208 -14.34 14.21 15.30
N TRP A 209 -14.71 15.09 14.35
CA TRP A 209 -14.53 14.87 12.91
C TRP A 209 -13.32 15.59 12.36
N ILE A 210 -12.59 14.93 11.48
CA ILE A 210 -11.44 15.43 10.74
C ILE A 210 -11.83 15.82 9.31
N MET A 211 -11.23 16.90 8.81
CA MET A 211 -11.13 17.24 7.38
C MET A 211 -9.66 17.55 7.07
N CYS A 212 -8.93 16.60 6.51
CA CYS A 212 -7.51 16.75 6.23
C CYS A 212 -7.25 17.67 5.02
N GLN A 213 -6.08 18.35 5.02
CA GLN A 213 -5.62 19.26 3.97
C GLN A 213 -6.64 20.38 3.65
N ARG A 214 -7.28 20.93 4.71
CA ARG A 214 -8.27 22.00 4.60
C ARG A 214 -7.99 23.11 5.61
N ASN A 215 -7.30 24.16 5.16
CA ASN A 215 -6.99 25.30 6.03
C ASN A 215 -8.23 26.09 6.47
N ASP A 216 -9.35 25.94 5.75
CA ASP A 216 -10.63 26.58 5.99
C ASP A 216 -11.74 25.58 6.36
N ALA A 217 -11.38 24.42 6.93
CA ALA A 217 -12.36 23.43 7.40
C ALA A 217 -13.39 24.11 8.32
N PRO A 218 -14.73 23.94 8.05
CA PRO A 218 -15.76 24.55 8.87
C PRO A 218 -15.72 24.04 10.32
N ARG A 219 -15.91 24.92 11.29
CA ARG A 219 -16.01 24.51 12.70
C ARG A 219 -17.26 23.64 12.92
N PRO A 220 -17.19 22.59 13.73
CA PRO A 220 -16.12 22.19 14.66
C PRO A 220 -15.14 21.16 14.07
N MET A 221 -15.03 21.01 12.74
CA MET A 221 -14.13 20.07 12.10
C MET A 221 -12.66 20.35 12.46
N LEU A 222 -11.89 19.28 12.72
CA LEU A 222 -10.46 19.37 12.91
C LEU A 222 -9.76 19.44 11.55
N ASN A 223 -9.05 20.52 11.27
CA ASN A 223 -8.16 20.54 10.12
C ASN A 223 -6.82 19.89 10.48
N THR A 224 -6.29 19.08 9.60
CA THR A 224 -5.09 18.29 9.81
C THR A 224 -4.19 18.32 8.58
N CYS A 225 -2.95 17.89 8.71
CA CYS A 225 -1.96 17.91 7.64
C CYS A 225 -1.68 16.50 7.11
N ASN A 226 -1.49 16.40 5.79
CA ASN A 226 -0.93 15.23 5.10
C ASN A 226 0.37 15.65 4.43
N GLY A 227 1.43 14.84 4.53
CA GLY A 227 2.71 15.15 3.87
C GLY A 227 3.90 14.46 4.49
N PHE A 228 5.04 14.60 3.83
CA PHE A 228 6.34 14.22 4.39
C PHE A 228 6.71 15.11 5.57
N TYR A 229 6.39 16.40 5.48
CA TYR A 229 6.67 17.43 6.48
C TYR A 229 5.43 18.30 6.69
N CYS A 230 5.15 18.63 7.95
CA CYS A 230 4.06 19.54 8.35
C CYS A 230 4.54 20.63 9.33
N ASP A 231 5.81 21.00 9.25
CA ASP A 231 6.43 22.04 10.07
C ASP A 231 5.71 23.37 9.92
N ASN A 232 5.35 23.75 8.69
CA ASN A 232 4.63 24.98 8.37
C ASN A 232 3.11 24.90 8.56
N PHE A 233 2.57 23.74 8.96
CA PHE A 233 1.14 23.60 9.18
C PHE A 233 0.70 24.37 10.42
N VAL A 234 -0.33 25.22 10.24
CA VAL A 234 -0.96 25.95 11.33
C VAL A 234 -2.44 25.58 11.38
N PRO A 235 -2.95 25.13 12.54
CA PRO A 235 -4.37 24.91 12.72
C PRO A 235 -5.18 26.19 12.44
N ASN A 236 -6.34 26.03 11.82
CA ASN A 236 -7.21 27.16 11.46
C ASN A 236 -7.96 27.78 12.67
N ASN A 237 -7.75 27.24 13.85
CA ASN A 237 -8.46 27.60 15.07
C ASN A 237 -7.52 27.38 16.28
N PRO A 238 -7.37 28.32 17.22
CA PRO A 238 -6.50 28.20 18.38
C PRO A 238 -6.87 27.05 19.31
N ASN A 239 -8.10 26.53 19.22
CA ASN A 239 -8.56 25.37 20.00
C ASN A 239 -8.36 24.04 19.26
N THR A 240 -7.71 24.03 18.11
CA THR A 240 -7.41 22.81 17.34
C THR A 240 -5.93 22.48 17.51
N PRO A 241 -5.56 21.25 17.94
CA PRO A 241 -4.16 20.84 18.04
C PRO A 241 -3.56 20.63 16.66
N LYS A 242 -2.21 20.64 16.56
CA LYS A 242 -1.51 20.20 15.37
C LYS A 242 -1.60 18.69 15.26
N ILE A 243 -2.16 18.20 14.15
CA ILE A 243 -2.33 16.77 13.88
C ILE A 243 -1.84 16.47 12.46
N TRP A 244 -1.01 15.43 12.33
CA TRP A 244 -0.86 14.70 11.08
C TRP A 244 -2.01 13.70 10.95
N THR A 245 -2.69 13.71 9.82
CA THR A 245 -3.54 12.58 9.45
C THR A 245 -2.70 11.60 8.64
N GLU A 246 -1.77 12.10 7.82
CA GLU A 246 -0.84 11.27 7.07
C GLU A 246 0.58 11.85 7.15
N ASN A 247 1.52 11.08 7.70
CA ASN A 247 2.96 11.31 7.59
C ASN A 247 3.56 10.19 6.74
N TRP A 248 3.90 10.48 5.48
CA TRP A 248 4.19 9.44 4.49
C TRP A 248 5.55 8.76 4.73
N THR A 249 5.54 7.43 4.88
CA THR A 249 6.75 6.59 5.09
C THR A 249 7.57 6.36 3.83
N GLY A 250 6.95 6.51 2.67
CA GLY A 250 7.51 6.27 1.35
C GLY A 250 6.56 6.82 0.30
N TRP A 251 6.40 6.08 -0.78
CA TRP A 251 5.49 6.44 -1.87
C TRP A 251 4.96 5.19 -2.56
N PHE A 252 3.91 5.33 -3.36
CA PHE A 252 3.42 4.24 -4.19
C PHE A 252 4.32 4.01 -5.40
N LYS A 253 4.30 2.80 -5.92
CA LYS A 253 5.06 2.38 -7.09
C LYS A 253 4.16 2.29 -8.31
N GLN A 254 4.66 2.74 -9.44
CA GLN A 254 4.08 2.47 -10.76
C GLN A 254 4.79 1.28 -11.43
N TRP A 255 4.09 0.54 -12.28
CA TRP A 255 4.64 -0.55 -13.06
C TRP A 255 5.85 -0.09 -13.87
N GLY A 256 6.97 -0.85 -13.77
CA GLY A 256 8.24 -0.51 -14.41
C GLY A 256 9.03 0.62 -13.73
N GLY A 257 8.48 1.27 -12.70
CA GLY A 257 9.16 2.31 -11.93
C GLY A 257 10.16 1.75 -10.92
N LYS A 258 11.03 2.63 -10.41
CA LYS A 258 11.93 2.29 -9.28
C LYS A 258 11.10 2.08 -8.01
N ASN A 259 11.60 1.25 -7.09
CA ASN A 259 11.00 1.16 -5.77
C ASN A 259 11.20 2.50 -5.05
N PRO A 260 10.14 3.15 -4.60
CA PRO A 260 10.26 4.31 -3.74
C PRO A 260 10.90 3.85 -2.42
N HIS A 261 11.81 4.67 -1.92
CA HIS A 261 12.45 4.41 -0.64
C HIS A 261 12.66 5.74 0.08
N ARG A 262 12.35 5.73 1.36
CA ARG A 262 12.63 6.83 2.27
C ARG A 262 13.49 6.28 3.40
N THR A 263 14.53 7.03 3.77
CA THR A 263 15.48 6.56 4.79
C THR A 263 14.80 6.40 6.15
N THR A 264 15.40 5.62 7.01
CA THR A 264 14.86 5.35 8.35
C THR A 264 14.89 6.58 9.24
N GLU A 265 15.83 7.47 8.99
CA GLU A 265 15.99 8.75 9.69
C GLU A 265 14.84 9.71 9.40
N ASP A 266 14.10 9.49 8.32
CA ASP A 266 13.06 10.37 7.80
C ASP A 266 11.69 9.64 7.82
N VAL A 267 11.08 9.51 8.98
CA VAL A 267 9.98 8.56 9.29
C VAL A 267 8.65 9.30 9.50
N ALA A 268 7.40 8.86 9.32
CA ALA A 268 6.70 7.61 9.26
C ALA A 268 5.16 7.73 9.52
N PHE A 269 4.27 7.36 8.57
CA PHE A 269 2.81 7.31 8.81
C PHE A 269 2.18 5.96 8.43
N SER A 270 2.47 5.42 7.25
CA SER A 270 1.93 4.13 6.85
C SER A 270 2.63 3.02 7.64
N TYR A 271 1.90 2.31 8.48
CA TYR A 271 2.48 1.27 9.33
C TYR A 271 2.50 -0.09 8.64
N HIS A 272 1.46 -0.37 7.84
CA HIS A 272 1.36 -1.52 6.94
C HIS A 272 0.64 -1.09 5.67
N GLY A 273 1.35 -1.02 4.57
CA GLY A 273 0.77 -0.63 3.29
C GLY A 273 -0.13 -1.72 2.71
N GLY A 274 0.38 -2.95 2.66
CA GLY A 274 -0.36 -4.12 2.19
C GLY A 274 -0.51 -4.21 0.68
N THR A 275 -1.41 -5.08 0.23
CA THR A 275 -1.58 -5.48 -1.16
C THR A 275 -2.94 -5.06 -1.71
N ASN A 276 -2.95 -4.40 -2.84
CA ASN A 276 -4.17 -4.15 -3.61
C ASN A 276 -4.63 -5.45 -4.28
N PHE A 277 -5.42 -6.25 -3.56
CA PHE A 277 -5.99 -7.47 -4.10
C PHE A 277 -7.00 -7.19 -5.21
N ASP A 278 -7.15 -8.14 -6.12
CA ASP A 278 -8.05 -8.06 -7.25
C ASP A 278 -7.73 -6.84 -8.15
N ARG A 279 -8.74 -6.04 -8.49
CA ARG A 279 -8.65 -4.85 -9.34
C ARG A 279 -8.74 -3.56 -8.53
N THR A 280 -8.15 -3.53 -7.33
CA THR A 280 -8.29 -2.41 -6.40
C THR A 280 -7.19 -1.35 -6.49
N ALA A 281 -6.08 -1.64 -7.18
CA ALA A 281 -5.05 -0.65 -7.45
C ALA A 281 -5.59 0.51 -8.28
N GLY A 282 -5.31 1.73 -7.86
CA GLY A 282 -5.64 2.94 -8.62
C GLY A 282 -4.79 3.08 -9.88
N GLY A 283 -5.05 4.09 -10.64
CA GLY A 283 -4.40 4.22 -11.91
C GLY A 283 -4.08 5.64 -12.37
N PRO A 284 -3.43 5.66 -13.49
CA PRO A 284 -3.00 4.48 -14.26
C PRO A 284 -1.69 3.88 -13.76
N TYR A 285 -1.57 2.56 -13.87
CA TYR A 285 -0.35 1.78 -13.62
C TYR A 285 0.19 1.76 -12.19
N ILE A 286 -0.63 1.99 -11.16
CA ILE A 286 -0.21 1.74 -9.79
C ILE A 286 -0.11 0.22 -9.58
N THR A 287 0.98 -0.22 -8.95
CA THR A 287 1.21 -1.65 -8.72
C THR A 287 0.24 -2.25 -7.70
N THR A 288 0.10 -3.58 -7.71
CA THR A 288 -0.66 -4.29 -6.68
C THR A 288 -0.03 -4.14 -5.29
N SER A 289 1.28 -4.02 -5.18
CA SER A 289 1.96 -3.68 -3.93
C SER A 289 1.63 -2.24 -3.52
N TYR A 290 1.13 -2.08 -2.33
CA TYR A 290 0.97 -0.80 -1.64
C TYR A 290 1.89 -0.75 -0.40
N ASP A 291 3.05 -1.38 -0.51
CA ASP A 291 4.01 -1.50 0.60
C ASP A 291 4.38 -0.13 1.21
N TYR A 292 4.53 0.89 0.38
CA TYR A 292 4.80 2.28 0.78
C TYR A 292 6.08 2.45 1.61
N ASP A 293 6.97 1.45 1.54
CA ASP A 293 8.18 1.36 2.37
C ASP A 293 7.86 1.40 3.88
N ALA A 294 6.78 0.72 4.26
CA ALA A 294 6.21 0.72 5.61
C ALA A 294 7.06 -0.08 6.62
N PRO A 295 6.91 0.17 7.93
CA PRO A 295 7.57 -0.61 8.99
C PRO A 295 7.18 -2.08 9.03
N LEU A 296 5.97 -2.43 8.60
CA LEU A 296 5.53 -3.82 8.39
C LEU A 296 5.36 -4.07 6.90
N ASP A 297 6.01 -5.10 6.37
CA ASP A 297 5.86 -5.47 4.97
C ASP A 297 4.48 -6.09 4.66
N GLU A 298 4.17 -6.29 3.39
CA GLU A 298 2.91 -6.85 2.91
C GLU A 298 2.82 -8.38 3.01
N TYR A 299 3.87 -9.05 3.49
CA TYR A 299 3.94 -10.50 3.53
C TYR A 299 3.78 -11.03 4.95
N ASP A 300 2.65 -11.71 5.23
CA ASP A 300 2.47 -12.44 6.47
C ASP A 300 2.93 -13.89 6.31
N LYS A 301 3.66 -14.39 7.32
CA LYS A 301 4.05 -15.81 7.38
C LYS A 301 2.93 -16.60 8.05
N PHE A 302 2.04 -17.20 7.27
CA PHE A 302 1.08 -18.15 7.80
C PHE A 302 1.78 -19.29 8.52
N LYS A 303 1.62 -19.39 9.85
CA LYS A 303 2.00 -20.56 10.62
C LYS A 303 0.84 -21.52 10.80
N LYS A 304 1.17 -22.81 10.66
CA LYS A 304 0.34 -23.93 11.10
C LYS A 304 -0.15 -23.70 12.52
N PHE A 305 -1.45 -23.72 12.72
CA PHE A 305 -2.05 -23.88 14.02
C PHE A 305 -1.84 -25.31 14.50
N LEU A 306 -0.96 -25.50 15.47
CA LEU A 306 -1.01 -26.63 16.36
C LEU A 306 -1.45 -26.12 17.73
N PHE A 307 -2.64 -26.52 18.13
CA PHE A 307 -3.14 -26.32 19.47
C PHE A 307 -2.19 -27.04 20.45
N LEU A 308 -1.46 -26.30 21.23
CA LEU A 308 -1.05 -26.51 22.62
C LEU A 308 0.22 -25.68 22.91
N LEU A 309 -0.01 -24.62 23.74
CA LEU A 309 1.01 -24.01 24.59
C LEU A 309 2.29 -23.50 23.94
N THR A 310 2.25 -22.31 23.37
CA THR A 310 3.14 -21.15 23.61
C THR A 310 2.78 -20.04 22.64
N TRP A 311 2.40 -18.91 23.18
CA TRP A 311 1.90 -17.71 22.50
C TRP A 311 3.00 -16.85 21.85
N GLU A 312 4.09 -17.41 21.43
CA GLU A 312 5.18 -16.65 20.84
C GLU A 312 5.44 -17.09 19.41
N ASN A 313 5.15 -16.25 18.43
CA ASN A 313 5.61 -16.31 17.04
C ASN A 313 4.56 -16.41 15.93
N LEU A 314 3.70 -15.41 15.82
CA LEU A 314 3.00 -15.05 14.59
C LEU A 314 3.63 -13.75 14.07
N LEU A 315 4.34 -13.78 12.94
CA LEU A 315 5.20 -12.67 12.52
C LEU A 315 4.85 -12.22 11.10
N GLY A 316 4.36 -10.98 10.91
CA GLY A 316 4.65 -10.16 9.73
C GLY A 316 6.15 -9.82 9.75
N ASN A 317 6.80 -9.63 8.62
CA ASN A 317 8.21 -9.28 8.68
C ASN A 317 8.33 -7.82 9.13
N LEU A 318 9.19 -7.60 10.11
CA LEU A 318 9.55 -6.25 10.51
C LEU A 318 10.52 -5.69 9.45
N ASN A 319 10.17 -4.56 8.85
CA ASN A 319 11.08 -3.83 7.99
C ASN A 319 12.11 -3.11 8.86
N GLN A 320 13.17 -3.83 9.19
CA GLN A 320 14.26 -3.29 9.98
C GLN A 320 15.29 -2.57 9.08
N PRO A 321 15.81 -1.41 9.46
CA PRO A 321 15.77 -0.81 10.82
C PRO A 321 14.55 0.09 11.10
N LYS A 322 13.68 0.35 10.13
CA LYS A 322 12.60 1.34 10.24
C LYS A 322 11.65 1.05 11.40
N TYR A 323 11.18 -0.19 11.53
CA TYR A 323 10.29 -0.58 12.63
C TYR A 323 10.91 -0.34 14.01
N GLY A 324 12.15 -0.81 14.21
CA GLY A 324 12.80 -0.70 15.52
C GLY A 324 13.17 0.74 15.88
N HIS A 325 13.59 1.52 14.90
CA HIS A 325 13.91 2.94 15.10
C HIS A 325 12.66 3.75 15.44
N LEU A 326 11.52 3.48 14.77
CA LEU A 326 10.22 4.06 15.10
C LEU A 326 9.76 3.68 16.51
N LYS A 327 9.87 2.41 16.85
CA LYS A 327 9.50 1.96 18.20
C LYS A 327 10.25 2.73 19.27
N GLN A 328 11.56 2.94 19.09
CA GLN A 328 12.35 3.73 20.04
C GLN A 328 11.87 5.18 20.11
N LEU A 329 11.52 5.80 18.99
CA LEU A 329 10.92 7.14 18.98
C LEU A 329 9.60 7.17 19.75
N HIS A 330 8.71 6.20 19.51
CA HIS A 330 7.41 6.11 20.16
C HIS A 330 7.58 5.95 21.68
N ASP A 331 8.46 5.05 22.13
CA ASP A 331 8.74 4.83 23.56
C ASP A 331 9.23 6.13 24.23
N VAL A 332 10.11 6.88 23.59
CA VAL A 332 10.63 8.15 24.12
C VAL A 332 9.54 9.24 24.15
N LEU A 333 8.74 9.37 23.11
CA LEU A 333 7.64 10.35 23.08
C LEU A 333 6.59 10.05 24.16
N HIS A 334 6.22 8.79 24.39
CA HIS A 334 5.33 8.40 25.47
C HIS A 334 5.91 8.73 26.86
N SER A 335 7.20 8.54 27.05
CA SER A 335 7.87 8.91 28.33
C SER A 335 7.78 10.40 28.62
N MET A 336 7.60 11.23 27.58
CA MET A 336 7.53 12.69 27.65
C MET A 336 6.08 13.22 27.56
N GLU A 337 5.06 12.38 27.49
CA GLU A 337 3.66 12.77 27.21
C GLU A 337 3.21 13.98 28.04
N ARG A 338 3.49 13.96 29.35
CA ARG A 338 3.11 15.07 30.21
C ARG A 338 3.80 16.39 29.86
N ALA A 339 5.09 16.35 29.51
CA ALA A 339 5.83 17.54 29.11
C ALA A 339 5.29 18.07 27.77
N LEU A 340 5.07 17.21 26.80
CA LEU A 340 4.58 17.56 25.47
C LEU A 340 3.16 18.17 25.51
N THR A 341 2.29 17.65 26.35
CA THR A 341 0.87 18.03 26.39
C THR A 341 0.57 19.19 27.34
N TYR A 342 1.32 19.36 28.45
CA TYR A 342 1.07 20.39 29.46
C TYR A 342 2.22 21.38 29.64
N GLY A 343 3.43 21.12 29.11
CA GLY A 343 4.60 21.97 29.29
C GLY A 343 4.50 23.31 28.58
N ASN A 344 5.02 24.36 29.21
CA ASN A 344 5.25 25.63 28.55
C ASN A 344 6.36 25.51 27.54
N ILE A 345 6.15 25.97 26.32
CA ILE A 345 7.10 25.85 25.21
C ILE A 345 7.96 27.11 25.14
N SER A 346 9.28 26.91 25.03
CA SER A 346 10.23 27.95 24.66
C SER A 346 11.24 27.41 23.65
N THR A 347 11.74 28.28 22.79
CA THR A 347 12.73 27.92 21.76
C THR A 347 13.95 28.81 21.92
N ILE A 348 15.14 28.21 21.75
CA ILE A 348 16.42 28.89 21.72
C ILE A 348 17.01 28.65 20.32
N ASP A 349 17.40 29.72 19.64
CA ASP A 349 18.14 29.66 18.39
C ASP A 349 19.63 29.79 18.69
N PHE A 350 20.44 28.82 18.27
CA PHE A 350 21.89 28.84 18.39
C PHE A 350 22.60 29.32 17.12
N GLY A 351 21.85 29.70 16.10
CA GLY A 351 22.39 30.04 14.77
C GLY A 351 22.74 28.80 13.93
N ASN A 352 23.13 29.02 12.68
CA ASN A 352 23.53 27.97 11.74
C ASN A 352 22.55 26.78 11.66
N TYR A 353 21.24 27.07 11.68
CA TYR A 353 20.15 26.11 11.68
C TYR A 353 20.08 25.21 12.92
N ALA A 354 20.82 25.50 13.99
CA ALA A 354 20.74 24.77 15.25
C ALA A 354 19.77 25.45 16.24
N SER A 355 18.89 24.67 16.86
CA SER A 355 17.89 25.19 17.79
C SER A 355 17.58 24.20 18.90
N ALA A 356 17.01 24.71 20.03
CA ALA A 356 16.41 23.90 21.06
C ALA A 356 14.97 24.27 21.28
N THR A 357 14.06 23.30 21.35
CA THR A 357 12.70 23.45 21.82
C THR A 357 12.56 22.80 23.19
N ILE A 358 12.12 23.57 24.17
CA ILE A 358 12.04 23.16 25.58
C ILE A 358 10.60 23.13 26.01
N TYR A 359 10.16 22.00 26.55
CA TYR A 359 8.85 21.82 27.18
C TYR A 359 9.02 21.78 28.71
N LYS A 360 8.64 22.87 29.38
CA LYS A 360 8.86 23.01 30.83
C LYS A 360 7.58 22.79 31.61
N THR A 361 7.60 21.87 32.57
CA THR A 361 6.54 21.64 33.55
C THR A 361 7.04 21.93 34.96
N GLU A 362 6.14 21.91 35.95
CA GLU A 362 6.51 21.98 37.37
C GLU A 362 7.41 20.82 37.81
N LYS A 363 7.33 19.65 37.16
CA LYS A 363 8.05 18.42 37.51
C LYS A 363 9.37 18.22 36.77
N GLY A 364 9.68 19.07 35.80
CA GLY A 364 10.89 18.95 34.99
C GLY A 364 10.70 19.49 33.56
N SER A 365 11.74 19.41 32.76
CA SER A 365 11.74 19.88 31.38
C SER A 365 12.16 18.76 30.45
N SER A 366 11.62 18.75 29.24
CA SER A 366 12.05 17.90 28.13
C SER A 366 12.50 18.76 26.96
N CYS A 367 13.55 18.35 26.27
CA CYS A 367 14.21 19.14 25.25
C CYS A 367 14.34 18.38 23.92
N PHE A 368 14.19 19.12 22.82
CA PHE A 368 14.50 18.70 21.47
C PHE A 368 15.60 19.62 20.93
N PHE A 369 16.72 19.05 20.51
CA PHE A 369 17.78 19.79 19.82
C PHE A 369 17.74 19.46 18.34
N GLY A 370 17.43 20.45 17.52
CA GLY A 370 17.34 20.32 16.07
C GLY A 370 18.58 20.88 15.38
N ASN A 371 19.05 20.17 14.36
CA ASN A 371 20.02 20.65 13.40
C ASN A 371 19.43 20.56 12.00
N GLY A 372 19.04 21.70 11.43
CA GLY A 372 18.50 21.83 10.07
C GLY A 372 19.56 21.96 8.98
N ASN A 373 20.85 21.86 9.30
CA ASN A 373 21.91 21.82 8.32
C ASN A 373 22.01 20.40 7.72
N GLU A 374 21.94 20.28 6.40
CA GLU A 374 21.96 18.99 5.71
C GLU A 374 23.35 18.36 5.60
N ASN A 375 24.42 19.16 5.79
CA ASN A 375 25.78 18.75 5.42
C ASN A 375 26.78 18.72 6.59
N SER A 376 26.41 19.26 7.75
CA SER A 376 27.34 19.36 8.88
C SER A 376 26.66 19.17 10.23
N ASP A 377 27.34 18.48 11.12
CA ASP A 377 26.95 18.34 12.52
C ASP A 377 26.99 19.69 13.23
N ALA A 378 26.08 19.89 14.18
CA ALA A 378 26.05 21.05 15.05
C ALA A 378 26.49 20.67 16.48
N THR A 379 27.24 21.54 17.13
CA THR A 379 27.54 21.42 18.55
C THR A 379 26.72 22.44 19.32
N ILE A 380 25.81 21.96 20.17
CA ILE A 380 24.92 22.76 21.01
C ILE A 380 25.46 22.74 22.45
N SER A 381 25.80 23.93 22.97
CA SER A 381 26.14 24.09 24.39
C SER A 381 24.89 24.48 25.18
N PHE A 382 24.44 23.60 26.07
CA PHE A 382 23.20 23.82 26.83
C PHE A 382 23.38 23.40 28.29
N GLN A 383 23.09 24.29 29.23
CA GLN A 383 23.20 24.06 30.68
C GLN A 383 24.59 23.58 31.17
N GLY A 384 25.66 23.98 30.47
CA GLY A 384 27.04 23.60 30.82
C GLY A 384 27.54 22.31 30.18
N GLU A 385 26.67 21.59 29.49
CA GLU A 385 26.99 20.38 28.73
C GLU A 385 27.08 20.68 27.22
N SER A 386 27.79 19.82 26.48
CA SER A 386 27.98 19.95 25.03
C SER A 386 27.37 18.74 24.31
N TYR A 387 26.50 18.99 23.32
CA TYR A 387 25.78 17.97 22.57
C TYR A 387 26.12 18.07 21.08
N VAL A 388 26.53 16.95 20.49
CA VAL A 388 26.71 16.86 19.04
C VAL A 388 25.43 16.35 18.40
N VAL A 389 24.79 17.20 17.60
CA VAL A 389 23.57 16.90 16.87
C VAL A 389 23.95 16.68 15.39
N PRO A 390 23.83 15.46 14.87
CA PRO A 390 24.17 15.17 13.48
C PRO A 390 23.44 16.05 12.48
N ALA A 391 24.01 16.18 11.29
CA ALA A 391 23.38 16.88 10.18
C ALA A 391 21.94 16.38 9.96
N TRP A 392 21.01 17.29 9.66
CA TRP A 392 19.59 17.03 9.39
C TRP A 392 18.94 16.08 10.41
N SER A 393 19.09 16.38 11.70
CA SER A 393 18.58 15.50 12.76
C SER A 393 18.02 16.23 13.98
N VAL A 394 17.28 15.46 14.78
CA VAL A 394 16.74 15.91 16.06
C VAL A 394 17.21 14.96 17.16
N THR A 395 17.83 15.50 18.21
CA THR A 395 18.15 14.83 19.45
C THR A 395 17.07 15.08 20.49
N ILE A 396 16.54 14.04 21.13
CA ILE A 396 15.51 14.10 22.16
C ILE A 396 16.12 13.79 23.53
N LEU A 397 15.88 14.71 24.47
CA LEU A 397 16.35 14.62 25.85
C LEU A 397 15.13 14.73 26.79
N PRO A 398 14.60 13.60 27.31
CA PRO A 398 13.43 13.60 28.16
C PRO A 398 13.58 14.42 29.45
N ASP A 399 14.78 14.56 29.95
CA ASP A 399 15.16 15.31 31.13
C ASP A 399 15.99 16.58 30.86
N CYS A 400 16.12 16.97 29.59
CA CYS A 400 16.99 18.06 29.09
C CYS A 400 18.49 17.87 29.45
N LYS A 401 18.94 16.67 29.78
CA LYS A 401 20.33 16.34 30.11
C LYS A 401 20.85 15.15 29.34
N ASN A 402 20.08 14.05 29.36
CA ASN A 402 20.51 12.78 28.77
C ASN A 402 19.85 12.57 27.42
N GLU A 403 20.67 12.34 26.41
CA GLU A 403 20.18 11.94 25.08
C GLU A 403 19.54 10.55 25.18
N ALA A 404 18.26 10.44 24.84
CA ALA A 404 17.53 9.17 24.78
C ALA A 404 17.31 8.68 23.34
N TYR A 405 17.27 9.60 22.39
CA TYR A 405 17.01 9.29 20.98
C TYR A 405 17.58 10.38 20.07
N ASN A 406 18.01 9.99 18.88
CA ASN A 406 18.30 10.91 17.79
C ASN A 406 17.87 10.30 16.46
N THR A 407 17.24 11.09 15.62
CA THR A 407 16.66 10.62 14.33
C THR A 407 17.73 10.04 13.38
N ALA A 408 18.96 10.54 13.38
CA ALA A 408 20.06 10.04 12.54
C ALA A 408 20.88 8.91 13.19
N LYS A 409 20.71 8.66 14.51
CA LYS A 409 21.49 7.65 15.23
C LYS A 409 20.70 6.34 15.30
N ILE A 410 20.67 5.59 14.21
CA ILE A 410 19.97 4.30 14.14
C ILE A 410 20.71 3.28 15.02
N THR A 411 20.02 2.74 16.02
CA THR A 411 20.57 1.74 16.96
C THR A 411 19.98 0.35 16.77
N THR A 412 19.23 0.15 15.68
CA THR A 412 18.63 -1.13 15.30
C THR A 412 19.35 -1.71 14.08
N GLN A 413 19.35 -3.03 13.96
CA GLN A 413 19.95 -3.69 12.81
C GLN A 413 19.19 -3.40 11.52
N THR A 414 19.87 -3.46 10.39
CA THR A 414 19.29 -3.61 9.06
C THR A 414 19.29 -5.09 8.69
N SER A 415 18.16 -5.63 8.27
CA SER A 415 18.04 -7.02 7.80
C SER A 415 18.05 -7.06 6.28
N MET A 416 19.01 -7.78 5.71
CA MET A 416 19.14 -7.98 4.27
C MET A 416 18.47 -9.28 3.86
N MET A 417 17.35 -9.17 3.15
CA MET A 417 16.62 -10.34 2.68
C MET A 417 17.27 -10.94 1.45
N VAL A 418 17.37 -12.25 1.41
CA VAL A 418 17.84 -13.01 0.24
C VAL A 418 16.72 -13.90 -0.28
N LYS A 419 16.64 -14.00 -1.61
CA LYS A 419 15.75 -14.92 -2.31
C LYS A 419 16.56 -16.14 -2.72
N LYS A 420 16.03 -17.32 -2.42
CA LYS A 420 16.63 -18.58 -2.83
C LYS A 420 15.62 -19.38 -3.62
N SER A 421 16.03 -19.81 -4.79
CA SER A 421 15.21 -20.63 -5.67
C SER A 421 15.15 -22.06 -5.17
N ASN A 422 13.95 -22.59 -5.04
CA ASN A 422 13.66 -24.04 -4.88
C ASN A 422 14.34 -24.74 -3.69
N GLU A 423 14.58 -24.05 -2.57
CA GLU A 423 15.15 -24.70 -1.36
C GLU A 423 14.13 -25.53 -0.56
N ALA A 424 12.83 -25.35 -0.77
CA ALA A 424 11.85 -26.17 -0.06
C ALA A 424 11.75 -27.56 -0.69
N GLU A 425 11.78 -28.61 0.15
CA GLU A 425 11.80 -30.03 -0.23
C GLU A 425 10.59 -30.32 -1.09
N ASN A 426 9.88 -30.10 -1.78
CA ASN A 426 8.73 -30.44 -2.63
C ASN A 426 8.39 -29.42 -3.71
N ILE A 427 9.23 -28.43 -3.90
CA ILE A 427 9.04 -27.54 -5.03
C ILE A 427 9.59 -28.21 -6.28
N PRO A 428 8.76 -28.43 -7.31
CA PRO A 428 9.30 -28.91 -8.58
C PRO A 428 10.29 -27.88 -9.12
N SER A 429 11.44 -28.32 -9.57
CA SER A 429 12.44 -27.45 -10.22
C SER A 429 11.86 -26.67 -11.40
N THR A 430 10.79 -27.19 -12.01
CA THR A 430 10.03 -26.55 -13.09
C THR A 430 8.56 -26.91 -12.97
N LEU A 431 7.69 -25.93 -13.17
CA LEU A 431 6.25 -26.15 -13.25
C LEU A 431 5.89 -26.86 -14.57
N LYS A 432 5.04 -27.88 -14.48
CA LYS A 432 4.47 -28.54 -15.66
C LYS A 432 3.27 -27.73 -16.14
N TRP A 433 3.47 -26.99 -17.20
CA TRP A 433 2.45 -26.12 -17.77
C TRP A 433 1.56 -26.85 -18.76
N SER A 434 0.26 -26.60 -18.65
CA SER A 434 -0.70 -26.76 -19.73
C SER A 434 -1.10 -25.37 -20.22
N TRP A 435 -1.46 -25.26 -21.48
CA TRP A 435 -1.73 -23.96 -22.10
C TRP A 435 -2.94 -23.97 -23.02
N ARG A 436 -3.47 -22.78 -23.26
CA ARG A 436 -4.57 -22.52 -24.18
C ARG A 436 -4.55 -21.08 -24.64
N LEU A 437 -4.90 -20.84 -25.90
CA LEU A 437 -5.11 -19.45 -26.38
C LEU A 437 -6.42 -18.89 -25.83
N GLU A 438 -6.45 -17.57 -25.63
CA GLU A 438 -7.70 -16.85 -25.50
C GLU A 438 -8.51 -17.06 -26.79
N ASN A 439 -9.74 -17.48 -26.62
CA ASN A 439 -10.55 -17.88 -27.76
C ASN A 439 -11.21 -16.67 -28.43
N MET A 440 -10.90 -16.47 -29.70
CA MET A 440 -11.65 -15.56 -30.55
C MET A 440 -12.97 -16.25 -30.95
N ASP A 441 -14.00 -16.10 -30.14
CA ASP A 441 -15.30 -16.72 -30.37
C ASP A 441 -15.97 -16.22 -31.66
N ASN A 442 -17.08 -16.88 -32.02
CA ASN A 442 -17.84 -16.50 -33.18
C ASN A 442 -18.37 -15.06 -33.13
N PHE A 443 -18.54 -14.49 -31.93
CA PHE A 443 -19.02 -13.10 -31.77
C PHE A 443 -17.92 -12.13 -32.20
N LEU A 444 -16.68 -12.30 -31.71
CA LEU A 444 -15.53 -11.48 -32.11
C LEU A 444 -15.24 -11.60 -33.61
N LEU A 445 -15.27 -12.83 -34.16
CA LEU A 445 -15.03 -13.07 -35.59
C LEU A 445 -16.15 -12.49 -36.48
N LYS A 446 -17.36 -12.37 -35.98
CA LYS A 446 -18.49 -11.75 -36.69
C LYS A 446 -18.63 -10.24 -36.42
N GLY A 447 -17.83 -9.68 -35.49
CA GLY A 447 -17.93 -8.29 -35.08
C GLY A 447 -19.26 -7.99 -34.39
N LYS A 448 -19.73 -8.90 -33.55
CA LYS A 448 -20.94 -8.76 -32.74
C LYS A 448 -20.56 -8.83 -31.27
N GLY A 449 -21.16 -8.00 -30.46
CA GLY A 449 -20.95 -7.95 -29.01
C GLY A 449 -22.28 -8.04 -28.27
N GLU A 450 -22.24 -7.81 -26.99
CA GLU A 450 -23.38 -7.79 -26.05
C GLU A 450 -24.22 -6.53 -26.22
N SER A 451 -23.56 -5.41 -26.55
CA SER A 451 -24.20 -4.12 -26.81
C SER A 451 -23.66 -3.49 -28.09
N THR A 452 -24.37 -2.49 -28.60
CA THR A 452 -23.98 -1.81 -29.84
C THR A 452 -24.37 -0.34 -29.79
N GLN A 453 -23.43 0.52 -30.24
CA GLN A 453 -23.60 1.98 -30.29
C GLN A 453 -23.10 2.53 -31.63
N THR A 454 -23.48 3.76 -31.96
CA THR A 454 -23.09 4.44 -33.18
C THR A 454 -21.88 5.35 -33.00
N GLN A 455 -21.20 5.26 -31.89
CA GLN A 455 -19.99 6.01 -31.55
C GLN A 455 -19.13 5.19 -30.61
N LEU A 456 -17.88 5.62 -30.42
CA LEU A 456 -17.01 5.06 -29.39
C LEU A 456 -17.48 5.50 -28.01
N PHE A 457 -17.56 4.55 -27.08
CA PHE A 457 -17.84 4.80 -25.68
C PHE A 457 -16.63 4.60 -24.80
N ASP A 458 -16.54 5.41 -23.74
CA ASP A 458 -15.57 5.25 -22.69
C ASP A 458 -15.71 3.85 -22.05
N GLN A 459 -14.57 3.20 -21.80
CA GLN A 459 -14.53 1.86 -21.21
C GLN A 459 -15.23 1.81 -19.86
N LYS A 460 -15.08 2.85 -19.03
CA LYS A 460 -15.76 2.93 -17.71
C LYS A 460 -17.26 2.79 -17.83
N VAL A 461 -17.85 3.47 -18.82
CA VAL A 461 -19.29 3.44 -19.07
C VAL A 461 -19.76 2.04 -19.44
N VAL A 462 -19.01 1.36 -20.32
CA VAL A 462 -19.42 0.06 -20.84
C VAL A 462 -19.20 -1.06 -19.82
N THR A 463 -18.01 -1.10 -19.20
CA THR A 463 -17.67 -2.18 -18.25
C THR A 463 -18.28 -1.99 -16.88
N ASN A 464 -18.64 -0.75 -16.52
CA ASN A 464 -19.06 -0.40 -15.14
C ASN A 464 -18.11 -0.98 -14.08
N ASP A 465 -16.82 -0.98 -14.40
CA ASP A 465 -15.72 -1.53 -13.58
C ASP A 465 -15.86 -3.04 -13.26
N GLN A 466 -16.58 -3.80 -14.06
CA GLN A 466 -16.70 -5.25 -13.87
C GLN A 466 -15.54 -6.03 -14.50
N SER A 467 -14.76 -5.40 -15.39
CA SER A 467 -13.60 -5.99 -16.04
C SER A 467 -12.62 -4.92 -16.50
N ASP A 468 -11.32 -5.24 -16.48
CA ASP A 468 -10.27 -4.43 -17.11
C ASP A 468 -10.25 -4.57 -18.61
N TYR A 469 -10.94 -5.58 -19.16
CA TYR A 469 -10.93 -5.95 -20.55
C TYR A 469 -12.23 -5.53 -21.25
N LEU A 470 -12.10 -4.77 -22.36
CA LEU A 470 -13.24 -4.40 -23.20
C LEU A 470 -12.88 -4.59 -24.68
N TRP A 471 -13.67 -5.39 -25.35
CA TRP A 471 -13.64 -5.55 -26.79
C TRP A 471 -14.49 -4.49 -27.48
N TYR A 472 -13.88 -3.77 -28.42
CA TYR A 472 -14.52 -2.85 -29.36
C TYR A 472 -14.52 -3.49 -30.73
N MET A 473 -15.64 -3.67 -31.37
CA MET A 473 -15.74 -4.36 -32.65
C MET A 473 -16.53 -3.56 -33.64
N THR A 474 -16.01 -3.46 -34.89
CA THR A 474 -16.73 -2.86 -36.00
C THR A 474 -16.50 -3.64 -37.30
N THR A 475 -17.28 -3.32 -38.32
CA THR A 475 -17.14 -3.90 -39.65
C THR A 475 -16.98 -2.81 -40.70
N VAL A 476 -16.05 -3.01 -41.60
CA VAL A 476 -15.81 -2.13 -42.74
C VAL A 476 -15.90 -2.93 -44.03
N LYS A 477 -16.52 -2.35 -45.05
CA LYS A 477 -16.63 -2.95 -46.40
C LYS A 477 -15.73 -2.20 -47.38
N PHE A 478 -14.98 -2.95 -48.17
CA PHE A 478 -14.19 -2.45 -49.27
C PHE A 478 -14.69 -3.03 -50.60
N LYS A 479 -14.78 -2.20 -51.64
CA LYS A 479 -14.99 -2.65 -53.03
C LYS A 479 -13.64 -3.09 -53.58
N LYS A 480 -13.62 -3.95 -54.63
CA LYS A 480 -12.36 -4.34 -55.29
C LYS A 480 -11.53 -3.16 -55.77
N ARG A 481 -12.19 -2.08 -56.22
CA ARG A 481 -11.52 -0.85 -56.68
C ARG A 481 -10.89 -0.03 -55.55
N ASP A 482 -11.34 -0.21 -54.31
CA ASP A 482 -10.81 0.49 -53.12
C ASP A 482 -9.52 -0.19 -52.61
N LEU A 483 -9.23 -1.43 -53.09
CA LEU A 483 -8.11 -2.25 -52.67
C LEU A 483 -7.17 -2.43 -53.87
N PHE A 484 -6.03 -1.72 -53.85
CA PHE A 484 -5.00 -1.96 -54.85
C PHE A 484 -4.34 -3.30 -54.69
N LEU A 485 -4.07 -3.98 -55.79
CA LEU A 485 -3.41 -5.28 -55.86
C LEU A 485 -2.15 -5.30 -54.98
N GLY A 486 -2.28 -5.89 -53.77
CA GLY A 486 -1.18 -6.18 -52.86
C GLY A 486 -0.71 -5.05 -51.95
N LYS A 487 -1.27 -3.82 -52.02
CA LYS A 487 -0.88 -2.72 -51.11
C LYS A 487 -1.61 -2.83 -49.79
N SER A 488 -0.90 -2.56 -48.69
CA SER A 488 -1.47 -2.39 -47.36
C SER A 488 -2.07 -1.00 -47.18
N MET A 489 -3.07 -0.89 -46.29
CA MET A 489 -3.64 0.39 -45.84
C MET A 489 -3.24 0.61 -44.40
N SER A 490 -2.92 1.83 -44.02
CA SER A 490 -2.63 2.15 -42.62
C SER A 490 -3.91 2.18 -41.78
N LEU A 491 -3.91 1.46 -40.66
CA LEU A 491 -4.93 1.52 -39.61
C LEU A 491 -4.36 2.31 -38.45
N ARG A 492 -4.96 3.48 -38.17
CA ARG A 492 -4.56 4.39 -37.10
C ARG A 492 -5.65 4.48 -36.05
N ILE A 493 -5.28 4.30 -34.77
CA ILE A 493 -6.19 4.25 -33.62
C ILE A 493 -5.62 5.13 -32.51
N ASN A 494 -6.37 6.15 -32.09
CA ASN A 494 -6.04 6.91 -30.90
C ASN A 494 -6.66 6.23 -29.67
N SER A 495 -5.86 6.06 -28.63
CA SER A 495 -6.23 5.34 -27.42
C SER A 495 -5.72 6.05 -26.17
N THR A 496 -6.52 5.96 -25.11
CA THR A 496 -6.14 6.23 -23.71
C THR A 496 -6.19 4.95 -22.88
N ALA A 497 -6.33 3.80 -23.55
CA ALA A 497 -6.19 2.51 -22.92
C ALA A 497 -4.76 2.32 -22.42
N HIS A 498 -4.59 1.57 -21.35
CA HIS A 498 -3.25 1.28 -20.88
C HIS A 498 -2.56 0.27 -21.81
N VAL A 499 -3.30 -0.74 -22.30
CA VAL A 499 -2.85 -1.64 -23.37
C VAL A 499 -3.93 -1.76 -24.45
N LEU A 500 -3.49 -1.90 -25.68
CA LEU A 500 -4.34 -2.12 -26.86
C LEU A 500 -3.82 -3.31 -27.65
N HIS A 501 -4.69 -4.27 -27.94
CA HIS A 501 -4.45 -5.31 -28.94
C HIS A 501 -5.39 -5.11 -30.14
N VAL A 502 -4.84 -5.25 -31.33
CA VAL A 502 -5.56 -5.01 -32.60
C VAL A 502 -5.67 -6.30 -33.41
N PHE A 503 -6.89 -6.63 -33.79
CA PHE A 503 -7.19 -7.81 -34.62
C PHE A 503 -7.97 -7.39 -35.87
N VAL A 504 -7.62 -7.97 -36.99
CA VAL A 504 -8.35 -7.80 -38.25
C VAL A 504 -8.68 -9.17 -38.83
N ASN A 505 -9.96 -9.42 -39.05
CA ASN A 505 -10.49 -10.71 -39.53
C ASN A 505 -10.01 -11.90 -38.63
N GLY A 506 -9.93 -11.70 -37.33
CA GLY A 506 -9.48 -12.70 -36.37
C GLY A 506 -7.96 -12.88 -36.26
N LYS A 507 -7.18 -12.17 -37.09
CA LYS A 507 -5.71 -12.21 -37.01
C LYS A 507 -5.21 -11.09 -36.11
N HIS A 508 -4.37 -11.40 -35.13
CA HIS A 508 -3.66 -10.40 -34.33
C HIS A 508 -2.68 -9.63 -35.20
N ILE A 509 -2.84 -8.32 -35.28
CA ILE A 509 -2.03 -7.42 -36.10
C ILE A 509 -0.90 -6.83 -35.28
N GLY A 510 -1.15 -6.52 -34.02
CA GLY A 510 -0.17 -5.97 -33.09
C GLY A 510 -0.80 -5.49 -31.79
N ASN A 511 0.05 -5.05 -30.91
CA ASN A 511 -0.31 -4.43 -29.64
C ASN A 511 0.52 -3.17 -29.41
N GLN A 512 0.08 -2.36 -28.50
CA GLN A 512 0.80 -1.21 -27.97
C GLN A 512 0.33 -0.94 -26.54
N HIS A 513 1.24 -0.48 -25.70
CA HIS A 513 0.96 -0.06 -24.33
C HIS A 513 1.44 1.37 -24.11
N ALA A 514 0.88 2.00 -23.10
CA ALA A 514 1.30 3.31 -22.64
C ALA A 514 2.65 3.20 -21.90
N GLU A 515 3.50 4.21 -22.04
CA GLU A 515 4.83 4.22 -21.43
C GLU A 515 5.12 5.57 -20.76
N ASN A 516 5.92 5.52 -19.69
CA ASN A 516 6.51 6.69 -19.04
C ASN A 516 5.49 7.79 -18.67
N GLY A 517 4.32 7.41 -18.16
CA GLY A 517 3.26 8.33 -17.77
C GLY A 517 2.51 8.98 -18.95
N LYS A 518 2.78 8.56 -20.18
CA LYS A 518 2.07 9.02 -21.39
C LYS A 518 0.96 8.04 -21.74
N PHE A 519 -0.25 8.31 -21.24
CA PHE A 519 -1.40 7.42 -21.40
C PHE A 519 -2.21 7.65 -22.69
N ASN A 520 -1.97 8.76 -23.40
CA ASN A 520 -2.51 9.02 -24.72
C ASN A 520 -1.48 8.61 -25.76
N TYR A 521 -1.83 7.66 -26.60
CA TYR A 521 -0.94 7.19 -27.67
C TYR A 521 -1.72 6.84 -28.92
N VAL A 522 -0.99 6.69 -30.02
CA VAL A 522 -1.53 6.34 -31.32
C VAL A 522 -0.93 5.02 -31.77
N PHE A 523 -1.77 4.01 -31.95
CA PHE A 523 -1.39 2.79 -32.66
C PHE A 523 -1.54 3.05 -34.15
N GLU A 524 -0.50 2.77 -34.95
CA GLU A 524 -0.54 2.86 -36.39
C GLU A 524 0.20 1.69 -37.02
N LYS A 525 -0.47 0.99 -37.94
CA LYS A 525 0.12 -0.16 -38.59
C LYS A 525 -0.53 -0.44 -39.93
N ASP A 526 0.29 -0.90 -40.90
CA ASP A 526 -0.16 -1.35 -42.18
C ASP A 526 -0.90 -2.68 -42.12
N VAL A 527 -2.08 -2.72 -42.69
CA VAL A 527 -3.00 -3.87 -42.66
C VAL A 527 -3.45 -4.21 -44.11
N LYS A 528 -3.49 -5.50 -44.41
CA LYS A 528 -4.08 -6.00 -45.65
C LYS A 528 -5.56 -6.32 -45.43
N PHE A 529 -6.44 -5.50 -46.02
CA PHE A 529 -7.87 -5.77 -46.01
C PHE A 529 -8.27 -6.62 -47.22
N LYS A 530 -9.37 -7.38 -47.06
CA LYS A 530 -9.95 -8.14 -48.19
C LYS A 530 -11.13 -7.39 -48.80
N SER A 531 -11.43 -7.67 -50.10
CA SER A 531 -12.66 -7.22 -50.68
C SER A 531 -13.90 -7.76 -49.98
N GLY A 532 -14.92 -6.94 -49.83
CA GLY A 532 -16.10 -7.27 -49.02
C GLY A 532 -15.96 -6.84 -47.60
N ARG A 533 -16.56 -7.61 -46.70
CA ARG A 533 -16.65 -7.32 -45.26
C ARG A 533 -15.33 -7.69 -44.53
N ASN A 534 -14.81 -6.75 -43.79
CA ASN A 534 -13.73 -6.97 -42.83
C ASN A 534 -14.22 -6.66 -41.43
N VAL A 535 -13.74 -7.41 -40.46
CA VAL A 535 -14.00 -7.20 -39.03
C VAL A 535 -12.75 -6.66 -38.37
N ILE A 536 -12.87 -5.56 -37.69
CA ILE A 536 -11.85 -4.97 -36.81
C ILE A 536 -12.31 -5.21 -35.39
N ALA A 537 -11.48 -5.87 -34.59
CA ALA A 537 -11.71 -6.08 -33.16
C ALA A 537 -10.51 -5.53 -32.39
N LEU A 538 -10.79 -4.67 -31.44
CA LEU A 538 -9.80 -3.99 -30.61
C LEU A 538 -10.05 -4.40 -29.17
N LEU A 539 -9.04 -4.94 -28.49
CA LEU A 539 -9.10 -5.21 -27.07
C LEU A 539 -8.39 -4.07 -26.33
N SER A 540 -9.15 -3.34 -25.56
CA SER A 540 -8.66 -2.33 -24.64
C SER A 540 -8.53 -2.92 -23.23
N ILE A 541 -7.40 -2.67 -22.58
CA ILE A 541 -7.10 -3.13 -21.23
C ILE A 541 -6.79 -1.92 -20.36
N THR A 542 -7.40 -1.86 -19.18
CA THR A 542 -7.11 -0.86 -18.14
C THR A 542 -6.25 -1.47 -17.05
N VAL A 543 -5.35 -0.66 -16.47
CA VAL A 543 -4.56 -1.00 -15.27
C VAL A 543 -4.84 0.08 -14.23
N GLY A 544 -5.96 -0.07 -13.53
CA GLY A 544 -6.52 0.90 -12.60
C GLY A 544 -7.16 2.12 -13.28
N LEU A 545 -8.14 2.72 -12.63
CA LEU A 545 -8.76 3.99 -13.03
C LEU A 545 -8.16 5.15 -12.25
N ALA A 546 -8.22 6.36 -12.82
CA ALA A 546 -7.71 7.56 -12.16
C ALA A 546 -8.32 7.72 -10.76
N ASN A 547 -7.47 7.99 -9.77
CA ASN A 547 -7.85 8.07 -8.36
C ASN A 547 -7.68 9.47 -7.75
N TYR A 548 -7.03 10.41 -8.47
CA TYR A 548 -6.70 11.72 -7.93
C TYR A 548 -6.82 12.84 -8.95
N GLY A 549 -7.06 14.05 -8.44
CA GLY A 549 -7.14 15.30 -9.16
C GLY A 549 -8.56 15.85 -9.23
N ALA A 550 -8.68 17.14 -9.60
CA ALA A 550 -9.97 17.74 -9.85
C ALA A 550 -10.63 17.09 -11.08
N PHE A 551 -11.92 16.79 -11.00
CA PHE A 551 -12.70 16.18 -12.07
C PHE A 551 -12.04 14.91 -12.65
N PHE A 552 -11.38 14.10 -11.81
CA PHE A 552 -10.70 12.89 -12.27
C PHE A 552 -11.64 11.87 -12.92
N GLU A 553 -12.92 11.93 -12.59
CA GLU A 553 -13.98 11.13 -13.21
C GLU A 553 -14.12 11.38 -14.71
N ASN A 554 -13.74 12.56 -15.18
CA ASN A 554 -13.80 12.94 -16.61
C ASN A 554 -12.57 12.46 -17.40
N LYS A 555 -11.54 11.89 -16.73
CA LYS A 555 -10.41 11.30 -17.45
C LYS A 555 -10.91 10.10 -18.24
N PRO A 556 -10.76 10.09 -19.57
CA PRO A 556 -11.27 9.00 -20.40
C PRO A 556 -10.46 7.71 -20.16
N ALA A 557 -11.13 6.57 -20.37
CA ALA A 557 -10.50 5.25 -20.36
C ALA A 557 -10.88 4.49 -21.63
N GLY A 558 -9.94 3.74 -22.17
CA GLY A 558 -10.19 2.93 -23.34
C GLY A 558 -9.87 3.62 -24.69
N ILE A 559 -10.59 3.27 -25.72
CA ILE A 559 -10.37 3.76 -27.07
C ILE A 559 -11.20 5.02 -27.30
N THR A 560 -10.52 6.15 -27.38
CA THR A 560 -11.17 7.46 -27.47
C THR A 560 -11.35 7.96 -28.91
N GLY A 561 -10.65 7.31 -29.87
CA GLY A 561 -10.62 7.78 -31.25
C GLY A 561 -9.83 9.10 -31.45
N PRO A 562 -9.73 9.62 -32.67
CA PRO A 562 -10.32 9.06 -33.86
C PRO A 562 -9.67 7.75 -34.35
N ILE A 563 -10.41 6.98 -35.15
CA ILE A 563 -9.92 5.75 -35.78
C ILE A 563 -10.05 5.90 -37.30
N PHE A 564 -8.91 5.83 -38.02
CA PHE A 564 -8.84 6.00 -39.44
C PHE A 564 -8.24 4.78 -40.14
N ILE A 565 -8.74 4.51 -41.36
CA ILE A 565 -8.05 3.68 -42.34
C ILE A 565 -7.66 4.58 -43.49
N THR A 566 -6.37 4.66 -43.80
CA THR A 566 -5.82 5.47 -44.89
C THR A 566 -5.12 4.57 -45.88
N GLY A 567 -5.26 4.89 -47.15
CA GLY A 567 -4.58 4.19 -48.25
C GLY A 567 -4.35 5.11 -49.42
N ILE A 568 -3.33 4.83 -50.24
CA ILE A 568 -2.98 5.60 -51.44
C ILE A 568 -3.36 4.80 -52.66
N ASN A 569 -4.13 5.42 -53.56
CA ASN A 569 -4.58 4.89 -54.82
C ASN A 569 -4.14 5.81 -55.97
N GLY A 570 -3.00 5.54 -56.55
CA GLY A 570 -2.38 6.48 -57.48
C GLY A 570 -2.11 7.80 -56.76
N ASP A 571 -2.71 8.88 -57.23
CA ASP A 571 -2.62 10.20 -56.62
C ASP A 571 -3.75 10.49 -55.60
N GLU A 572 -4.70 9.58 -55.43
CA GLU A 572 -5.81 9.75 -54.49
C GLU A 572 -5.50 9.11 -53.11
N THR A 573 -5.75 9.86 -52.07
CA THR A 573 -5.74 9.34 -50.69
C THR A 573 -7.13 8.91 -50.31
N ILE A 574 -7.31 7.62 -50.02
CA ILE A 574 -8.55 7.07 -49.46
C ILE A 574 -8.47 7.19 -47.92
N VAL A 575 -9.43 7.90 -47.36
CA VAL A 575 -9.58 8.01 -45.87
C VAL A 575 -10.96 7.49 -45.49
N LYS A 576 -10.99 6.53 -44.53
CA LYS A 576 -12.23 6.07 -43.91
C LYS A 576 -12.15 6.37 -42.44
N ASP A 577 -12.99 7.28 -41.94
CA ASP A 577 -13.19 7.51 -40.52
C ASP A 577 -14.15 6.47 -39.97
N LEU A 578 -13.69 5.73 -38.97
CA LEU A 578 -14.47 4.69 -38.29
C LEU A 578 -15.00 5.16 -36.92
N SER A 579 -14.68 6.37 -36.47
CA SER A 579 -15.04 6.87 -35.14
C SER A 579 -16.55 6.90 -34.93
N ALA A 580 -17.32 7.27 -35.94
CA ALA A 580 -18.78 7.31 -35.94
C ALA A 580 -19.44 6.04 -36.55
N HIS A 581 -18.68 4.96 -36.72
CA HIS A 581 -19.25 3.68 -37.17
C HIS A 581 -20.09 3.03 -36.09
N LYS A 582 -20.83 2.01 -36.46
CA LYS A 582 -21.51 1.13 -35.54
C LYS A 582 -20.46 0.25 -34.81
N TRP A 583 -20.29 0.47 -33.52
CA TRP A 583 -19.40 -0.29 -32.67
C TRP A 583 -20.19 -1.25 -31.78
N SER A 584 -19.75 -2.48 -31.69
CA SER A 584 -20.26 -3.50 -30.77
C SER A 584 -19.25 -3.75 -29.66
N TYR A 585 -19.73 -4.00 -28.46
CA TYR A 585 -18.91 -4.15 -27.26
C TYR A 585 -19.11 -5.51 -26.63
N LYS A 586 -18.02 -6.08 -26.09
CA LYS A 586 -18.03 -7.27 -25.25
C LYS A 586 -17.08 -7.05 -24.07
N THR A 587 -17.61 -7.23 -22.86
CA THR A 587 -16.84 -7.08 -21.61
C THR A 587 -16.15 -8.40 -21.28
N GLY A 588 -14.90 -8.34 -20.77
CA GLY A 588 -14.19 -9.49 -20.26
C GLY A 588 -13.46 -10.34 -21.30
N LEU A 589 -12.92 -11.46 -20.83
CA LEU A 589 -12.24 -12.48 -21.61
C LEU A 589 -13.03 -13.79 -21.57
N ASN A 590 -13.06 -14.51 -22.69
CA ASN A 590 -13.73 -15.80 -22.77
C ASN A 590 -13.14 -16.83 -21.80
N GLY A 591 -11.83 -16.79 -21.56
CA GLY A 591 -11.19 -17.67 -20.59
C GLY A 591 -11.69 -17.43 -19.16
N PHE A 592 -11.97 -16.18 -18.81
CA PHE A 592 -12.55 -15.83 -17.50
C PHE A 592 -14.03 -16.26 -17.40
N GLU A 593 -14.85 -15.96 -18.39
CA GLU A 593 -16.26 -16.38 -18.46
C GLU A 593 -16.42 -17.91 -18.38
N ASN A 594 -15.53 -18.64 -19.06
CA ASN A 594 -15.47 -20.10 -19.04
C ASN A 594 -14.79 -20.68 -17.79
N GLN A 595 -14.45 -19.84 -16.81
CA GLN A 595 -13.87 -20.22 -15.53
C GLN A 595 -12.65 -21.14 -15.69
N LEU A 596 -11.74 -20.85 -16.63
CA LEU A 596 -10.53 -21.66 -16.89
C LEU A 596 -9.65 -21.83 -15.65
N PHE A 597 -9.81 -20.95 -14.66
CA PHE A 597 -9.14 -21.03 -13.37
C PHE A 597 -9.68 -22.14 -12.45
N ARG A 598 -10.85 -22.73 -12.74
CA ARG A 598 -11.37 -23.86 -11.96
C ARG A 598 -10.63 -25.15 -12.29
N THR A 599 -10.40 -25.98 -11.29
CA THR A 599 -9.74 -27.29 -11.43
C THR A 599 -10.53 -28.21 -12.35
N GLU A 600 -11.84 -28.17 -12.27
CA GLU A 600 -12.80 -29.01 -13.00
C GLU A 600 -13.29 -28.40 -14.33
N SER A 601 -12.49 -27.52 -14.93
CA SER A 601 -12.93 -26.93 -16.21
C SER A 601 -13.04 -28.02 -17.29
N MET A 602 -14.22 -28.10 -17.94
CA MET A 602 -14.47 -29.04 -19.04
C MET A 602 -13.66 -28.75 -20.32
N PHE A 603 -12.80 -27.76 -20.29
CA PHE A 603 -12.03 -27.31 -21.44
C PHE A 603 -10.71 -28.09 -21.59
N LYS A 604 -10.46 -28.52 -22.80
CA LYS A 604 -9.22 -29.25 -23.12
C LYS A 604 -8.02 -28.27 -23.09
N TRP A 605 -7.03 -28.59 -22.27
CA TRP A 605 -5.75 -27.90 -22.21
C TRP A 605 -4.71 -28.69 -23.02
N SER A 606 -3.83 -27.98 -23.75
CA SER A 606 -2.67 -28.61 -24.40
C SER A 606 -1.53 -28.73 -23.41
N VAL A 607 -0.90 -29.89 -23.36
CA VAL A 607 0.30 -30.17 -22.54
C VAL A 607 1.56 -30.25 -23.38
N GLU A 608 1.41 -30.26 -24.70
CA GLU A 608 2.53 -30.38 -25.65
C GLU A 608 2.98 -29.00 -26.09
N SER A 609 4.28 -28.87 -26.36
CA SER A 609 4.88 -27.68 -27.00
C SER A 609 4.41 -26.36 -26.36
N VAL A 610 4.61 -26.21 -25.05
CA VAL A 610 4.24 -24.99 -24.34
C VAL A 610 4.85 -23.78 -25.08
N PRO A 611 4.04 -22.86 -25.60
CA PRO A 611 4.57 -21.74 -26.36
C PRO A 611 5.22 -20.71 -25.45
N PHE A 612 6.20 -20.00 -25.95
CA PHE A 612 6.80 -18.80 -25.34
C PHE A 612 6.70 -17.62 -26.33
N ASN A 613 6.78 -16.41 -25.81
CA ASN A 613 6.59 -15.18 -26.57
C ASN A 613 5.26 -15.14 -27.36
N ARG A 614 4.22 -15.78 -26.83
CA ARG A 614 2.91 -15.82 -27.45
C ARG A 614 1.91 -15.01 -26.65
N THR A 615 1.38 -13.99 -27.26
CA THR A 615 0.36 -13.11 -26.68
C THR A 615 -0.98 -13.82 -26.48
N MET A 616 -1.81 -13.32 -25.58
CA MET A 616 -3.17 -13.79 -25.32
C MET A 616 -3.25 -15.28 -25.01
N THR A 617 -2.38 -15.74 -24.12
CA THR A 617 -2.23 -17.18 -23.80
C THR A 617 -2.50 -17.44 -22.33
N TRP A 618 -3.36 -18.40 -22.06
CA TRP A 618 -3.61 -18.95 -20.74
C TRP A 618 -2.62 -20.06 -20.45
N TYR A 619 -2.01 -20.03 -19.28
CA TYR A 619 -1.16 -21.10 -18.74
C TYR A 619 -1.74 -21.60 -17.42
N LYS A 620 -1.68 -22.90 -17.19
CA LYS A 620 -2.15 -23.53 -15.96
C LYS A 620 -1.15 -24.57 -15.49
N ALA A 621 -0.80 -24.48 -14.21
CA ALA A 621 0.04 -25.49 -13.55
C ALA A 621 -0.58 -25.88 -12.20
N THR A 622 -0.35 -27.13 -11.81
CA THR A 622 -0.67 -27.63 -10.47
C THR A 622 0.62 -27.91 -9.72
N PHE A 623 0.63 -27.62 -8.43
CA PHE A 623 1.79 -27.83 -7.57
C PHE A 623 1.36 -28.09 -6.13
N LYS A 624 2.18 -28.77 -5.37
CA LYS A 624 1.99 -28.95 -3.93
C LYS A 624 2.54 -27.74 -3.19
N SER A 625 1.90 -27.39 -2.07
CA SER A 625 2.42 -26.30 -1.23
C SER A 625 3.83 -26.62 -0.78
N PRO A 626 4.76 -25.66 -0.88
CA PRO A 626 6.11 -25.84 -0.38
C PRO A 626 6.11 -26.13 1.12
N PHE A 627 7.00 -27.05 1.55
CA PHE A 627 7.23 -27.28 2.98
C PHE A 627 8.17 -26.20 3.54
N GLY A 628 8.04 -25.93 4.82
CA GLY A 628 8.91 -25.04 5.55
C GLY A 628 8.16 -23.82 6.11
N ASN A 629 8.91 -23.00 6.83
CA ASN A 629 8.39 -21.81 7.53
C ASN A 629 8.82 -20.50 6.86
N ASP A 630 9.62 -20.55 5.80
CA ASP A 630 10.05 -19.36 5.08
C ASP A 630 8.96 -18.93 4.09
N PRO A 631 8.74 -17.62 3.87
CA PRO A 631 7.79 -17.14 2.88
C PRO A 631 8.14 -17.63 1.48
N VAL A 632 7.13 -18.05 0.73
CA VAL A 632 7.29 -18.48 -0.65
C VAL A 632 6.74 -17.41 -1.58
N VAL A 633 7.55 -17.02 -2.54
CA VAL A 633 7.22 -16.05 -3.58
C VAL A 633 7.22 -16.76 -4.94
N VAL A 634 6.23 -16.46 -5.77
CA VAL A 634 6.23 -16.90 -7.18
C VAL A 634 6.96 -15.82 -7.99
N ASP A 635 8.08 -16.20 -8.60
CA ASP A 635 8.82 -15.30 -9.49
C ASP A 635 8.24 -15.38 -10.90
N LEU A 636 7.72 -14.27 -11.36
CA LEU A 636 7.07 -14.10 -12.67
C LEU A 636 7.90 -13.25 -13.65
N MET A 637 9.16 -12.96 -13.33
CA MET A 637 10.03 -12.08 -14.13
C MET A 637 10.26 -12.59 -15.57
N GLY A 638 10.00 -13.84 -15.84
CA GLY A 638 10.08 -14.44 -17.18
C GLY A 638 8.87 -14.16 -18.08
N LEU A 639 7.79 -13.62 -17.52
CA LEU A 639 6.57 -13.29 -18.25
C LEU A 639 6.61 -11.86 -18.84
N GLY A 640 5.66 -11.55 -19.69
CA GLY A 640 5.52 -10.22 -20.29
C GLY A 640 5.17 -9.14 -19.25
N LYS A 641 5.04 -7.91 -19.70
CA LYS A 641 4.84 -6.74 -18.83
C LYS A 641 3.52 -6.78 -18.05
N GLU A 642 2.52 -7.49 -18.56
CA GLU A 642 1.21 -7.59 -17.92
C GLU A 642 0.74 -9.04 -17.91
N VAL A 643 0.36 -9.52 -16.74
CA VAL A 643 -0.08 -10.88 -16.50
C VAL A 643 -1.20 -10.86 -15.47
N LEU A 644 -2.37 -11.40 -15.85
CA LEU A 644 -3.42 -11.68 -14.88
C LEU A 644 -3.11 -12.97 -14.14
N ILE A 645 -2.98 -12.91 -12.83
CA ILE A 645 -2.64 -14.04 -11.98
C ILE A 645 -3.86 -14.48 -11.20
N MET A 646 -4.18 -15.76 -11.25
CA MET A 646 -5.20 -16.38 -10.43
C MET A 646 -4.61 -17.57 -9.68
N LEU A 647 -4.65 -17.50 -8.35
CA LEU A 647 -4.29 -18.59 -7.46
C LEU A 647 -5.59 -19.13 -6.84
N LYS A 648 -5.80 -20.43 -6.97
CA LYS A 648 -6.93 -21.12 -6.36
C LYS A 648 -6.46 -22.27 -5.50
N ASN A 649 -7.18 -22.51 -4.39
CA ASN A 649 -6.89 -23.50 -3.36
C ASN A 649 -5.55 -23.26 -2.64
N VAL A 650 -5.07 -22.03 -2.59
CA VAL A 650 -4.10 -21.66 -1.56
C VAL A 650 -4.87 -21.74 -0.25
N SER A 651 -5.08 -22.96 0.24
CA SER A 651 -5.54 -23.15 1.60
C SER A 651 -4.52 -22.51 2.50
N PRO A 652 -4.92 -21.71 3.48
CA PRO A 652 -4.05 -21.39 4.58
C PRO A 652 -3.51 -22.74 5.08
N ILE A 653 -2.23 -22.84 5.23
CA ILE A 653 -1.44 -24.04 5.49
C ILE A 653 -2.18 -24.99 6.41
N VAL A 654 -2.48 -26.17 5.93
CA VAL A 654 -3.22 -27.21 6.64
C VAL A 654 -2.43 -27.70 7.84
N GLU A 655 -3.13 -27.90 8.96
CA GLU A 655 -2.61 -28.31 10.26
C GLU A 655 -1.87 -29.66 10.27
N ASN A 656 -1.87 -30.42 9.17
CA ASN A 656 -1.22 -31.72 9.09
C ASN A 656 -0.57 -31.91 7.71
N PRO A 657 0.78 -31.91 7.59
CA PRO A 657 1.48 -32.10 6.33
C PRO A 657 1.22 -33.46 5.68
N HIS A 658 0.64 -34.40 6.41
CA HIS A 658 0.31 -35.74 5.92
C HIS A 658 -1.17 -35.92 5.50
N LYS A 659 -2.03 -34.91 5.64
CA LYS A 659 -3.46 -35.03 5.38
C LYS A 659 -4.02 -34.13 4.26
N ASP A 660 -3.31 -33.11 3.79
CA ASP A 660 -3.82 -32.26 2.72
C ASP A 660 -2.97 -32.42 1.46
N GLU A 661 -3.27 -33.45 0.71
CA GLU A 661 -2.69 -33.71 -0.62
C GLU A 661 -3.30 -32.85 -1.73
N ARG A 662 -4.07 -31.80 -1.38
CA ARG A 662 -4.73 -30.97 -2.39
C ARG A 662 -3.70 -30.19 -3.19
N ASP A 663 -3.75 -30.35 -4.50
CA ASP A 663 -2.93 -29.59 -5.42
C ASP A 663 -3.40 -28.13 -5.48
N ASN A 664 -2.47 -27.21 -5.35
CA ASN A 664 -2.70 -25.81 -5.67
C ASN A 664 -2.73 -25.62 -7.18
N THR A 665 -3.51 -24.67 -7.64
CA THR A 665 -3.60 -24.34 -9.05
C THR A 665 -3.16 -22.90 -9.28
N LEU A 666 -2.14 -22.72 -10.12
CA LEU A 666 -1.71 -21.42 -10.63
C LEU A 666 -2.20 -21.29 -12.06
N VAL A 667 -2.98 -20.24 -12.34
CA VAL A 667 -3.42 -19.90 -13.69
C VAL A 667 -2.90 -18.51 -14.01
N LEU A 668 -2.26 -18.38 -15.14
CA LEU A 668 -1.71 -17.14 -15.66
C LEU A 668 -2.35 -16.84 -17.01
N PHE A 669 -2.69 -15.57 -17.22
CA PHE A 669 -3.05 -15.08 -18.55
C PHE A 669 -1.97 -14.13 -19.01
N GLU A 670 -1.24 -14.51 -20.04
CA GLU A 670 -0.12 -13.78 -20.61
C GLU A 670 -0.59 -12.95 -21.79
N GLU A 671 -0.57 -11.65 -21.65
CA GLU A 671 -1.09 -10.71 -22.65
C GLU A 671 -0.07 -10.37 -23.73
N MET A 672 1.17 -10.11 -23.31
CA MET A 672 2.18 -9.48 -24.17
C MET A 672 3.18 -10.45 -24.79
N GLY A 673 3.22 -11.66 -24.29
CA GLY A 673 4.18 -12.69 -24.68
C GLY A 673 5.39 -12.75 -23.72
N GLY A 674 5.53 -13.89 -23.03
CA GLY A 674 6.60 -14.17 -22.11
C GLY A 674 6.96 -15.65 -22.14
N ASN A 675 7.81 -16.07 -21.23
CA ASN A 675 8.27 -17.45 -21.13
C ASN A 675 7.84 -18.08 -19.78
N PRO A 676 6.77 -18.88 -19.75
CA PRO A 676 6.29 -19.52 -18.54
C PRO A 676 7.28 -20.51 -17.91
N SER A 677 8.27 -21.01 -18.67
CA SER A 677 9.28 -21.92 -18.12
C SER A 677 10.25 -21.23 -17.16
N LEU A 678 10.28 -19.91 -17.14
CA LEU A 678 11.09 -19.12 -16.21
C LEU A 678 10.35 -18.81 -14.90
N VAL A 679 9.05 -19.12 -14.83
CA VAL A 679 8.28 -18.99 -13.58
C VAL A 679 8.77 -20.03 -12.58
N ASN A 680 9.18 -19.57 -11.41
CA ASN A 680 9.71 -20.44 -10.37
C ASN A 680 9.26 -19.96 -8.98
N PHE A 681 9.44 -20.84 -7.98
CA PHE A 681 9.21 -20.50 -6.59
C PHE A 681 10.53 -20.08 -5.92
N GLN A 682 10.47 -19.06 -5.12
CA GLN A 682 11.58 -18.57 -4.32
C GLN A 682 11.18 -18.54 -2.86
N THR A 683 12.06 -18.92 -1.97
CA THR A 683 11.92 -18.65 -0.54
C THR A 683 12.65 -17.37 -0.19
N THR A 684 12.06 -16.52 0.65
CA THR A 684 12.65 -15.26 1.11
C THR A 684 13.01 -15.41 2.58
N ARG A 685 14.27 -15.10 2.94
CA ARG A 685 14.76 -15.16 4.31
C ARG A 685 15.79 -14.09 4.60
N VAL A 686 16.04 -13.83 5.90
CA VAL A 686 17.17 -13.00 6.29
C VAL A 686 18.47 -13.71 5.91
N GLY A 687 19.27 -13.11 5.06
CA GLY A 687 20.55 -13.62 4.60
C GLY A 687 21.73 -13.04 5.36
N SER A 688 21.64 -11.76 5.71
CA SER A 688 22.61 -11.09 6.58
C SER A 688 21.95 -9.99 7.39
N VAL A 689 22.58 -9.63 8.48
CA VAL A 689 22.20 -8.50 9.32
C VAL A 689 23.43 -7.60 9.51
N CYS A 690 23.18 -6.31 9.57
CA CYS A 690 24.24 -5.33 9.70
C CYS A 690 23.79 -4.13 10.54
N ALA A 691 24.75 -3.42 11.15
CA ALA A 691 24.49 -2.21 11.91
C ALA A 691 25.72 -1.30 11.91
N ASN A 692 25.49 0.00 12.11
CA ASN A 692 26.54 1.00 12.35
C ASN A 692 26.08 1.92 13.47
N VAL A 693 26.44 1.60 14.70
CA VAL A 693 25.87 2.18 15.91
C VAL A 693 26.91 2.91 16.75
N TYR A 694 26.49 3.98 17.41
CA TYR A 694 27.34 4.83 18.23
C TYR A 694 27.74 4.14 19.55
N GLU A 695 28.91 4.54 20.10
CA GLU A 695 29.34 4.19 21.44
C GLU A 695 28.28 4.59 22.48
N LYS A 696 28.21 3.86 23.58
CA LYS A 696 27.23 3.99 24.68
C LYS A 696 25.80 3.57 24.32
N THR A 697 25.65 2.76 23.30
CA THR A 697 24.36 2.14 22.92
C THR A 697 24.42 0.62 23.07
N ILE A 698 23.24 -0.01 22.99
CA ILE A 698 23.11 -1.47 22.93
C ILE A 698 22.47 -1.81 21.60
N ILE A 699 23.06 -2.78 20.88
CA ILE A 699 22.47 -3.35 19.69
C ILE A 699 22.10 -4.81 19.90
N GLU A 700 20.97 -5.22 19.39
CA GLU A 700 20.62 -6.63 19.23
C GLU A 700 20.73 -7.01 17.75
N LEU A 701 21.54 -8.03 17.44
CA LEU A 701 21.60 -8.67 16.14
C LEU A 701 20.77 -9.95 16.18
N SER A 702 19.90 -10.14 15.20
CA SER A 702 19.01 -11.29 15.13
C SER A 702 18.84 -11.76 13.67
N CYS A 703 19.02 -13.06 13.46
CA CYS A 703 18.84 -13.72 12.16
C CYS A 703 17.43 -14.31 11.98
N ASP A 704 16.46 -13.80 12.70
CA ASP A 704 15.07 -14.31 12.69
C ASP A 704 15.01 -15.79 13.03
N ARG A 705 14.94 -16.65 13.38
CA ARG A 705 14.91 -18.12 13.62
C ARG A 705 16.12 -18.90 13.12
N LYS A 706 17.15 -18.23 12.58
CA LYS A 706 18.43 -18.87 12.20
C LYS A 706 19.54 -18.38 13.10
N SER A 707 20.55 -19.20 13.26
CA SER A 707 21.74 -18.80 14.01
C SER A 707 22.62 -17.90 13.16
N ILE A 708 23.24 -16.92 13.82
CA ILE A 708 24.31 -16.13 13.23
C ILE A 708 25.46 -17.09 12.89
N PHE A 709 25.79 -17.18 11.59
CA PHE A 709 26.76 -18.16 11.10
C PHE A 709 28.18 -17.65 11.13
N VAL A 710 28.38 -16.39 10.69
CA VAL A 710 29.72 -15.78 10.65
C VAL A 710 29.61 -14.26 10.80
N ILE A 711 30.59 -13.64 11.47
CA ILE A 711 30.81 -12.20 11.47
C ILE A 711 31.69 -11.88 10.27
N LYS A 712 31.10 -11.34 9.21
CA LYS A 712 31.77 -10.99 7.96
C LYS A 712 32.64 -9.76 8.07
N PHE A 713 32.17 -8.76 8.84
CA PHE A 713 32.86 -7.51 9.09
C PHE A 713 32.55 -7.00 10.49
N ALA A 714 33.54 -6.45 11.17
CA ALA A 714 33.34 -5.62 12.34
C ALA A 714 34.51 -4.64 12.51
N SER A 715 34.19 -3.39 12.84
CA SER A 715 35.17 -2.32 13.08
C SER A 715 34.61 -1.39 14.15
N PHE A 716 35.44 -1.04 15.14
CA PHE A 716 35.08 -0.05 16.17
C PHE A 716 36.09 1.13 16.12
N GLY A 717 35.52 2.32 15.89
CA GLY A 717 36.27 3.57 15.70
C GLY A 717 35.45 4.54 14.87
N ASN A 718 35.91 4.90 13.67
CA ASN A 718 35.15 5.71 12.71
C ASN A 718 34.92 4.99 11.37
N PRO A 719 34.34 3.77 11.39
CA PRO A 719 34.00 3.04 10.16
C PRO A 719 33.09 3.87 9.25
N TYR A 720 33.18 3.65 7.95
CA TYR A 720 32.33 4.29 6.95
C TYR A 720 31.73 3.26 5.98
N GLY A 721 30.83 3.72 5.10
CA GLY A 721 30.08 2.86 4.18
C GLY A 721 28.72 2.45 4.74
N ASN A 722 28.05 1.59 3.98
CA ASN A 722 26.70 1.08 4.25
C ASN A 722 26.72 -0.44 4.38
N CYS A 723 25.63 -1.02 4.82
CA CYS A 723 25.42 -2.46 4.87
C CYS A 723 25.81 -3.13 3.54
N GLY A 724 26.65 -4.13 3.59
CA GLY A 724 27.24 -4.82 2.44
C GLY A 724 28.55 -4.22 1.92
N SER A 725 28.90 -2.99 2.32
CA SER A 725 30.08 -2.25 1.84
C SER A 725 30.78 -1.44 2.94
N PHE A 726 30.74 -1.91 4.19
CA PHE A 726 31.45 -1.25 5.27
C PHE A 726 32.96 -1.35 5.09
N GLU A 727 33.67 -0.28 5.44
CA GLU A 727 35.11 -0.18 5.45
C GLU A 727 35.60 0.38 6.77
N LYS A 728 36.84 0.00 7.13
CA LYS A 728 37.53 0.55 8.31
C LYS A 728 37.91 2.00 8.10
N GLY A 729 37.71 2.81 9.11
CA GLY A 729 38.10 4.20 9.08
C GLY A 729 39.57 4.45 9.45
N SER A 730 39.94 5.71 9.53
CA SER A 730 41.32 6.15 9.91
C SER A 730 41.63 5.93 11.39
N CYS A 731 40.61 5.80 12.22
CA CYS A 731 40.67 5.55 13.65
C CYS A 731 40.04 4.18 13.90
N GLU A 732 40.83 3.18 14.26
CA GLU A 732 40.43 1.81 14.48
C GLU A 732 40.91 1.32 15.83
N SER A 733 40.08 0.58 16.55
CA SER A 733 40.46 -0.04 17.81
C SER A 733 41.52 -1.12 17.60
N SER A 734 42.48 -1.19 18.52
CA SER A 734 43.45 -2.29 18.61
C SER A 734 42.79 -3.61 19.00
N ASN A 735 41.62 -3.58 19.67
CA ASN A 735 40.86 -4.78 20.00
C ASN A 735 40.15 -5.30 18.75
N ASN A 736 40.32 -6.58 18.48
CA ASN A 736 39.68 -7.19 17.31
C ASN A 736 38.15 -7.29 17.52
N ALA A 737 37.38 -6.38 16.94
CA ALA A 737 35.95 -6.35 17.05
C ALA A 737 35.29 -7.64 16.49
N VAL A 738 35.89 -8.23 15.44
CA VAL A 738 35.38 -9.49 14.85
C VAL A 738 35.46 -10.64 15.88
N ASP A 739 36.58 -10.76 16.62
CA ASP A 739 36.74 -11.83 17.62
C ASP A 739 35.76 -11.68 18.77
N ILE A 740 35.57 -10.44 19.26
CA ILE A 740 34.63 -10.13 20.34
C ILE A 740 33.19 -10.55 19.93
N LEU A 741 32.79 -10.19 18.72
CA LEU A 741 31.45 -10.49 18.21
C LEU A 741 31.28 -11.97 17.85
N THR A 742 32.34 -12.61 17.35
CA THR A 742 32.36 -14.05 17.06
C THR A 742 32.07 -14.87 18.33
N GLN A 743 32.79 -14.56 19.41
CA GLN A 743 32.57 -15.22 20.72
C GLN A 743 31.18 -14.96 21.28
N LYS A 744 30.63 -13.77 21.07
CA LYS A 744 29.34 -13.35 21.64
C LYS A 744 28.13 -13.87 20.88
N CYS A 745 28.23 -13.93 19.54
CA CYS A 745 27.06 -14.03 18.65
C CYS A 745 26.97 -15.32 17.85
N ILE A 746 28.08 -15.92 17.43
CA ILE A 746 28.05 -17.11 16.57
C ILE A 746 27.30 -18.27 17.23
N GLY A 747 26.46 -18.95 16.43
CA GLY A 747 25.59 -20.05 16.87
C GLY A 747 24.32 -19.64 17.60
N LYS A 748 24.09 -18.35 17.84
CA LYS A 748 22.89 -17.84 18.49
C LYS A 748 21.91 -17.28 17.46
N GLU A 749 20.61 -17.40 17.69
CA GLU A 749 19.57 -16.77 16.91
C GLU A 749 19.62 -15.24 17.03
N LYS A 750 19.95 -14.77 18.24
CA LYS A 750 20.14 -13.36 18.56
C LYS A 750 21.21 -13.14 19.61
N CYS A 751 21.86 -11.98 19.55
CA CYS A 751 22.83 -11.56 20.54
C CYS A 751 22.74 -10.05 20.83
N SER A 752 22.79 -9.68 22.09
CA SER A 752 22.79 -8.29 22.56
C SER A 752 24.21 -7.84 22.90
N ILE A 753 24.60 -6.67 22.41
CA ILE A 753 25.97 -6.14 22.49
C ILE A 753 25.89 -4.70 22.97
N GLU A 754 26.51 -4.42 24.10
CA GLU A 754 26.76 -3.06 24.57
C GLU A 754 28.01 -2.51 23.90
N ILE A 755 27.91 -1.35 23.28
CA ILE A 755 28.98 -0.70 22.56
C ILE A 755 29.70 0.24 23.48
N SER A 756 30.83 -0.20 24.05
CA SER A 756 31.61 0.60 25.00
C SER A 756 33.11 0.47 24.76
N LYS A 757 33.83 1.49 25.20
CA LYS A 757 35.31 1.51 25.12
C LYS A 757 35.97 0.43 25.99
N GLU A 758 35.29 0.00 27.06
CA GLU A 758 35.74 -1.08 27.94
C GLU A 758 35.82 -2.41 27.19
N LYS A 759 34.87 -2.64 26.26
CA LYS A 759 34.78 -3.87 25.46
C LYS A 759 35.60 -3.81 24.19
N PHE A 760 35.50 -2.71 23.48
CA PHE A 760 36.06 -2.58 22.14
C PHE A 760 37.37 -1.78 22.09
N GLY A 761 37.83 -1.20 23.22
CA GLY A 761 39.00 -0.31 23.27
C GLY A 761 38.60 1.16 23.06
N ALA A 762 39.57 2.04 23.24
CA ALA A 762 39.38 3.49 23.17
C ALA A 762 40.28 4.13 22.11
N PRO A 763 40.06 3.90 20.80
CA PRO A 763 40.84 4.51 19.75
C PRO A 763 40.69 6.05 19.80
N ASP A 764 41.78 6.78 19.54
CA ASP A 764 41.71 8.22 19.41
C ASP A 764 41.19 8.59 18.02
N CYS A 765 39.99 9.13 17.98
CA CYS A 765 39.31 9.53 16.75
C CYS A 765 39.32 11.06 16.53
N GLY A 766 40.23 11.80 17.22
CA GLY A 766 40.36 13.24 17.05
C GLY A 766 39.08 14.01 17.39
N GLY A 767 38.30 13.52 18.36
CA GLY A 767 37.02 14.13 18.75
C GLY A 767 35.78 13.62 17.96
N ALA A 768 35.98 12.85 16.90
CA ALA A 768 34.84 12.24 16.20
C ALA A 768 34.18 11.14 17.05
N PRO A 769 32.83 11.00 17.01
CA PRO A 769 32.14 9.97 17.74
C PRO A 769 32.52 8.55 17.28
N ARG A 770 32.84 7.68 18.24
CA ARG A 770 33.16 6.27 17.94
C ARG A 770 31.88 5.49 17.64
N ARG A 771 31.98 4.57 16.70
CA ARG A 771 30.88 3.69 16.24
C ARG A 771 31.39 2.27 16.05
N LEU A 772 30.47 1.31 16.20
CA LEU A 772 30.67 -0.06 15.79
C LEU A 772 29.89 -0.30 14.48
N ALA A 773 30.60 -0.59 13.40
CA ALA A 773 29.99 -1.19 12.22
C ALA A 773 30.17 -2.70 12.28
N VAL A 774 29.10 -3.45 11.99
CA VAL A 774 29.10 -4.92 11.99
C VAL A 774 28.26 -5.44 10.82
N GLU A 775 28.70 -6.54 10.22
CA GLU A 775 27.94 -7.32 9.24
C GLU A 775 28.08 -8.80 9.60
N ALA A 776 26.93 -9.48 9.77
CA ALA A 776 26.85 -10.89 10.12
C ALA A 776 25.99 -11.63 9.11
N ILE A 777 26.38 -12.86 8.77
CA ILE A 777 25.65 -13.78 7.87
C ILE A 777 24.77 -14.68 8.71
N CYS A 778 23.56 -14.88 8.21
CA CYS A 778 22.53 -15.72 8.83
C CYS A 778 22.49 -17.15 8.26
#